data_306f75f779fb849f884aff81fab6402c
#
_entry.id   306f75f779fb849f884aff81fab6402c
#
_cell.length_a   1.000
_cell.length_b   1.000
_cell.length_c   1.000
_cell.angle_alpha   90.00
_cell.angle_beta   90.00
_cell.angle_gamma   90.00
#
_symmetry.space_group_name_H-M   'P 1'
#
loop_
_entity.id
_entity.type
_entity.pdbx_description
1 polymer ?
#
loop_
_entity_poly.entity_id
_entity_poly.type
_entity_poly.pdbx_seq_one_letter_code
_entity_poly.pdbx_strand_id
1 'polypeptide(L)'
;LGFRIINTRGFANTTNVRFTQLVDGVDNQAPHIGAPIGNAMGPSDLDIEHVEIIPGTASALYGLNAINGLANFITKNPFTSTGITVQQKTGVNHVNDAETSAKLFSETSLRIAEKLSNRFAFKLNGTLTKGYDWIADDRTDLNATANTAVGIAGGVNNPGYDPTSGYGNESSDRKTVTLGGKQYVVARTGYYEKEVTDYHLQNIKADLGLVYKVNNQSTLTYTYRFADIDNIYQRSNRFALKNYILQQHALEFKNPIFQVRTYLTTENTGKSYNLRSAAENEDRSFKSDDVWYKDFTTGFNRALAVSGTSAQQALIAGRQFADQGRLQPGTAAFTDRLNALANVNNWDIGSALRVNDQMFHVEGQVDISKAISKDFRQSTGFDFLAGFDHRDYIIDPDGNYFVNPNPAKGNAAFTYGKTGGFLQVGKDLLDNTLRLTATLRADRNDYFNLKFNPRFTAVYSPIEEQNFRVSFQSGYRFPSIFEAFSNVNSGGVKRIGGLRILSNGVLENSYLKSSIDAFQAAVKNDFNTQGISTSAAIVKEKGLLVKNYYDYIKPEHINSFEIGYKSLFLDHNLKVDLDFYYNKYDNFIAQVEMSTPNTSNPDSVAIRLNDKNLQSRYRVWTNSRSTVYNYGGSFGLTYRLFNQFTFAGNASYAKLQRTDNNDGLEDGFNTPQWITNVSFGGDHVYKSFGFNVSYKHQSSYYSQTFLVNGTVKAYGNVDLQVNYNLVKQLNLKVGASNLLNNYYYSYLGGPLVGGLYYTTLTYSL
;
A
#
# COMPACT_ATOMS: atom_id res chain seq x y z
N LEU A 1 -7.51 11.83 2.62
CA LEU A 1 -8.70 12.10 1.78
C LEU A 1 -8.52 11.60 0.35
N GLY A 2 -7.34 11.72 -0.23
CA GLY A 2 -7.06 11.42 -1.64
C GLY A 2 -6.89 9.94 -1.99
N PHE A 3 -6.67 9.05 -1.02
CA PHE A 3 -6.40 7.64 -1.28
C PHE A 3 -7.40 6.73 -0.56
N ARG A 4 -8.03 5.85 -1.34
CA ARG A 4 -8.85 4.74 -0.83
C ARG A 4 -8.14 3.44 -1.15
N ILE A 5 -7.99 2.57 -0.15
CA ILE A 5 -7.27 1.30 -0.28
C ILE A 5 -8.25 0.19 0.03
N ILE A 6 -8.33 -0.80 -0.88
CA ILE A 6 -9.21 -1.96 -0.75
C ILE A 6 -8.33 -3.18 -0.46
N ASN A 7 -8.70 -3.93 0.56
CA ASN A 7 -8.07 -5.20 0.91
C ASN A 7 -9.13 -6.23 1.26
N THR A 8 -8.81 -7.50 1.02
CA THR A 8 -9.60 -8.64 1.50
C THR A 8 -8.71 -9.62 2.24
N ARG A 9 -9.24 -10.30 3.24
CA ARG A 9 -8.59 -11.42 3.94
C ARG A 9 -7.20 -11.12 4.52
N GLY A 10 -6.92 -9.86 4.87
CA GLY A 10 -5.65 -9.46 5.46
C GLY A 10 -4.69 -8.73 4.52
N PHE A 11 -3.46 -8.49 4.99
CA PHE A 11 -2.41 -7.74 4.28
C PHE A 11 -2.84 -6.30 3.93
N ALA A 12 -3.44 -5.61 4.92
CA ALA A 12 -3.96 -4.25 4.79
C ALA A 12 -2.82 -3.21 4.73
N ASN A 13 -2.01 -3.27 3.69
CA ASN A 13 -0.96 -2.30 3.42
C ASN A 13 -1.42 -1.24 2.42
N THR A 14 -0.88 -0.04 2.56
CA THR A 14 -1.10 1.05 1.60
C THR A 14 -0.54 0.77 0.20
N THR A 15 0.34 -0.22 0.07
CA THR A 15 0.85 -0.75 -1.20
C THR A 15 0.66 -2.27 -1.19
N ASN A 16 -0.54 -2.73 -1.52
CA ASN A 16 -0.85 -4.16 -1.53
C ASN A 16 -0.66 -4.74 -2.94
N VAL A 17 0.50 -5.34 -3.19
CA VAL A 17 0.83 -6.02 -4.46
C VAL A 17 0.17 -7.40 -4.60
N ARG A 18 -0.59 -7.86 -3.59
CA ARG A 18 -1.33 -9.14 -3.58
C ARG A 18 -2.80 -8.98 -3.95
N PHE A 19 -3.30 -7.72 -3.99
CA PHE A 19 -4.68 -7.39 -4.32
C PHE A 19 -4.73 -6.60 -5.63
N THR A 20 -5.58 -7.02 -6.57
CA THR A 20 -5.69 -6.39 -7.89
C THR A 20 -6.93 -5.51 -7.97
N GLN A 21 -6.79 -4.31 -8.52
CA GLN A 21 -7.92 -3.44 -8.85
C GLN A 21 -8.00 -3.27 -10.36
N LEU A 22 -9.19 -3.55 -10.90
CA LEU A 22 -9.48 -3.42 -12.32
C LEU A 22 -10.58 -2.37 -12.55
N VAL A 23 -10.55 -1.73 -13.71
CA VAL A 23 -11.66 -0.91 -14.23
C VAL A 23 -12.01 -1.45 -15.61
N ASP A 24 -13.19 -2.03 -15.75
CA ASP A 24 -13.63 -2.76 -16.95
C ASP A 24 -12.63 -3.86 -17.37
N GLY A 25 -12.03 -4.53 -16.37
CA GLY A 25 -11.03 -5.57 -16.57
C GLY A 25 -9.61 -5.06 -16.86
N VAL A 26 -9.37 -3.75 -16.97
CA VAL A 26 -8.04 -3.15 -17.17
C VAL A 26 -7.41 -2.86 -15.80
N ASP A 27 -6.17 -3.34 -15.59
CA ASP A 27 -5.43 -3.15 -14.35
C ASP A 27 -5.05 -1.68 -14.15
N ASN A 28 -5.39 -1.11 -12.98
CA ASN A 28 -5.17 0.31 -12.67
C ASN A 28 -3.92 0.57 -11.79
N GLN A 29 -2.98 -0.37 -11.77
CA GLN A 29 -1.74 -0.21 -11.01
C GLN A 29 -0.82 0.90 -11.57
N ALA A 30 -0.04 1.51 -10.67
CA ALA A 30 1.12 2.30 -11.04
C ALA A 30 2.29 1.36 -11.36
N PRO A 31 2.94 1.49 -12.53
CA PRO A 31 3.98 0.56 -12.98
C PRO A 31 5.10 0.35 -11.95
N HIS A 32 5.70 1.43 -11.41
CA HIS A 32 6.89 1.34 -10.56
C HIS A 32 6.72 0.56 -9.25
N ILE A 33 5.50 0.50 -8.71
CA ILE A 33 5.22 -0.25 -7.47
C ILE A 33 4.47 -1.55 -7.70
N GLY A 34 3.87 -1.74 -8.88
CA GLY A 34 3.06 -2.91 -9.18
C GLY A 34 1.78 -3.00 -8.34
N ALA A 35 1.25 -1.87 -7.90
CA ALA A 35 0.04 -1.74 -7.10
C ALA A 35 -0.71 -0.43 -7.42
N PRO A 36 -2.03 -0.34 -7.17
CA PRO A 36 -2.76 0.90 -7.35
C PRO A 36 -2.28 2.00 -6.40
N ILE A 37 -2.22 3.23 -6.87
CA ILE A 37 -2.09 4.41 -5.99
C ILE A 37 -3.50 4.85 -5.58
N GLY A 38 -4.03 4.20 -4.55
CA GLY A 38 -5.39 4.42 -4.09
C GLY A 38 -6.41 4.29 -5.23
N ASN A 39 -7.21 5.33 -5.45
CA ASN A 39 -8.18 5.42 -6.54
C ASN A 39 -7.78 6.40 -7.65
N ALA A 40 -6.49 6.68 -7.81
CA ALA A 40 -5.98 7.65 -8.79
C ALA A 40 -6.50 7.39 -10.21
N MET A 41 -6.41 6.15 -10.68
CA MET A 41 -6.92 5.70 -11.98
C MET A 41 -8.32 5.07 -11.89
N GLY A 42 -8.98 5.14 -10.73
CA GLY A 42 -10.34 4.63 -10.54
C GLY A 42 -11.38 5.44 -11.31
N PRO A 43 -12.54 4.86 -11.65
CA PRO A 43 -13.60 5.55 -12.36
C PRO A 43 -14.20 6.68 -11.51
N SER A 44 -14.88 7.62 -12.18
CA SER A 44 -15.74 8.58 -11.48
C SER A 44 -16.90 7.86 -10.79
N ASP A 45 -17.28 8.29 -9.58
CA ASP A 45 -18.44 7.74 -8.85
C ASP A 45 -19.73 7.84 -9.69
N LEU A 46 -19.82 8.82 -10.61
CA LEU A 46 -20.96 9.01 -11.52
C LEU A 46 -21.05 7.93 -12.62
N ASP A 47 -19.94 7.28 -12.95
CA ASP A 47 -19.86 6.31 -14.04
C ASP A 47 -19.79 4.84 -13.59
N ILE A 48 -19.77 4.58 -12.27
CA ILE A 48 -19.81 3.20 -11.74
C ILE A 48 -21.22 2.64 -11.91
N GLU A 49 -21.33 1.47 -12.55
CA GLU A 49 -22.54 0.66 -12.59
C GLU A 49 -22.63 -0.28 -11.39
N HIS A 50 -21.56 -1.06 -11.17
CA HIS A 50 -21.41 -1.94 -10.02
C HIS A 50 -19.93 -2.29 -9.79
N VAL A 51 -19.64 -2.91 -8.66
CA VAL A 51 -18.29 -3.40 -8.33
C VAL A 51 -18.35 -4.90 -8.05
N GLU A 52 -17.55 -5.66 -8.77
CA GLU A 52 -17.36 -7.10 -8.56
C GLU A 52 -16.17 -7.29 -7.62
N ILE A 53 -16.40 -7.93 -6.47
CA ILE A 53 -15.34 -8.25 -5.52
C ILE A 53 -15.19 -9.76 -5.44
N ILE A 54 -14.00 -10.25 -5.77
CA ILE A 54 -13.61 -11.65 -5.62
C ILE A 54 -12.62 -11.72 -4.45
N PRO A 55 -13.05 -12.13 -3.26
CA PRO A 55 -12.14 -12.30 -2.14
C PRO A 55 -11.28 -13.54 -2.33
N GLY A 56 -10.01 -13.48 -1.86
CA GLY A 56 -9.09 -14.61 -1.95
C GLY A 56 -8.44 -14.78 -3.32
N THR A 57 -7.91 -15.95 -3.58
CA THR A 57 -7.08 -16.20 -4.76
C THR A 57 -7.91 -16.25 -6.04
N ALA A 58 -7.62 -15.35 -6.99
CA ALA A 58 -8.24 -15.29 -8.31
C ALA A 58 -7.22 -15.50 -9.46
N SER A 59 -5.98 -15.89 -9.13
CA SER A 59 -4.84 -15.95 -10.06
C SER A 59 -5.02 -16.94 -11.21
N ALA A 60 -5.84 -18.00 -11.05
CA ALA A 60 -6.06 -18.98 -12.10
C ALA A 60 -6.71 -18.41 -13.38
N LEU A 61 -7.52 -17.36 -13.26
CA LEU A 61 -8.18 -16.70 -14.40
C LEU A 61 -7.58 -15.32 -14.70
N TYR A 62 -7.24 -14.55 -13.65
CA TYR A 62 -6.79 -13.14 -13.76
C TYR A 62 -5.27 -12.96 -13.72
N GLY A 63 -4.50 -14.04 -13.53
CA GLY A 63 -3.04 -14.01 -13.50
C GLY A 63 -2.44 -13.81 -12.10
N LEU A 64 -1.13 -13.67 -12.05
CA LEU A 64 -0.29 -13.89 -10.86
C LEU A 64 -0.42 -12.88 -9.72
N ASN A 65 -0.97 -11.70 -9.94
CA ASN A 65 -1.02 -10.69 -8.87
C ASN A 65 -2.28 -10.80 -7.99
N ALA A 66 -3.30 -11.55 -8.42
CA ALA A 66 -4.58 -11.68 -7.71
C ALA A 66 -4.58 -12.85 -6.72
N ILE A 67 -3.59 -12.91 -5.80
CA ILE A 67 -3.51 -14.01 -4.82
C ILE A 67 -4.30 -13.73 -3.54
N ASN A 68 -4.63 -12.46 -3.26
CA ASN A 68 -5.37 -12.07 -2.06
C ASN A 68 -6.67 -11.33 -2.35
N GLY A 69 -7.14 -11.37 -3.57
CA GLY A 69 -8.40 -10.78 -4.00
C GLY A 69 -8.29 -9.85 -5.18
N LEU A 70 -9.46 -9.49 -5.67
CA LEU A 70 -9.64 -8.64 -6.84
C LEU A 70 -10.91 -7.81 -6.68
N ALA A 71 -10.85 -6.53 -7.05
CA ALA A 71 -12.02 -5.68 -7.26
C ALA A 71 -12.04 -5.19 -8.70
N ASN A 72 -13.15 -5.41 -9.41
CA ASN A 72 -13.36 -4.94 -10.78
C ASN A 72 -14.51 -3.93 -10.78
N PHE A 73 -14.20 -2.67 -11.08
CA PHE A 73 -15.17 -1.60 -11.21
C PHE A 73 -15.74 -1.62 -12.62
N ILE A 74 -17.01 -1.95 -12.76
CA ILE A 74 -17.72 -1.97 -14.03
C ILE A 74 -18.36 -0.60 -14.25
N THR A 75 -18.06 0.02 -15.38
CA THR A 75 -18.54 1.35 -15.73
C THR A 75 -19.82 1.29 -16.55
N LYS A 76 -20.63 2.35 -16.49
CA LYS A 76 -21.89 2.47 -17.20
C LYS A 76 -21.69 2.42 -18.71
N ASN A 77 -22.57 1.68 -19.40
CA ASN A 77 -22.55 1.55 -20.85
C ASN A 77 -23.16 2.81 -21.52
N PRO A 78 -22.44 3.51 -22.42
CA PRO A 78 -22.95 4.74 -23.04
C PRO A 78 -24.10 4.52 -24.02
N PHE A 79 -24.39 3.27 -24.45
CA PHE A 79 -25.58 3.00 -25.26
C PHE A 79 -26.89 2.95 -24.46
N THR A 80 -26.81 2.63 -23.15
CA THR A 80 -27.97 2.44 -22.28
C THR A 80 -28.08 3.49 -21.19
N SER A 81 -26.98 4.13 -20.84
CA SER A 81 -26.92 5.17 -19.79
C SER A 81 -26.39 6.47 -20.42
N THR A 82 -27.24 7.13 -21.19
CA THR A 82 -26.98 8.44 -21.83
C THR A 82 -27.32 9.59 -20.88
N GLY A 83 -26.92 10.80 -21.26
CA GLY A 83 -27.24 12.04 -20.58
C GLY A 83 -26.03 12.76 -20.00
N ILE A 84 -26.29 13.89 -19.35
CA ILE A 84 -25.29 14.72 -18.68
C ILE A 84 -25.57 14.71 -17.17
N THR A 85 -24.56 14.43 -16.38
CA THR A 85 -24.66 14.52 -14.93
C THR A 85 -23.51 15.37 -14.39
N VAL A 86 -23.85 16.37 -13.59
CA VAL A 86 -22.91 17.23 -12.88
C VAL A 86 -23.12 17.03 -11.37
N GLN A 87 -22.04 16.86 -10.63
CA GLN A 87 -22.10 16.74 -9.18
C GLN A 87 -21.09 17.69 -8.54
N GLN A 88 -21.54 18.43 -7.54
CA GLN A 88 -20.70 19.22 -6.66
C GLN A 88 -20.84 18.71 -5.25
N LYS A 89 -19.73 18.26 -4.67
CA LYS A 89 -19.61 17.89 -3.25
C LYS A 89 -18.73 18.92 -2.55
N THR A 90 -19.25 19.53 -1.50
CA THR A 90 -18.51 20.48 -0.66
C THR A 90 -18.58 20.00 0.77
N GLY A 91 -17.47 20.05 1.50
CA GLY A 91 -17.41 19.57 2.86
C GLY A 91 -16.36 20.28 3.70
N VAL A 92 -16.30 19.87 4.96
CA VAL A 92 -15.36 20.38 5.96
C VAL A 92 -14.74 19.19 6.70
N ASN A 93 -13.42 19.19 6.82
CA ASN A 93 -12.66 18.27 7.67
C ASN A 93 -11.83 19.07 8.71
N HIS A 94 -11.01 18.39 9.50
CA HIS A 94 -10.23 19.01 10.60
C HIS A 94 -11.08 19.77 11.63
N VAL A 95 -12.30 19.32 11.87
CA VAL A 95 -13.17 19.90 12.91
C VAL A 95 -12.62 19.51 14.28
N ASN A 96 -12.34 20.51 15.14
CA ASN A 96 -11.69 20.31 16.44
C ASN A 96 -10.37 19.51 16.37
N ASP A 97 -9.60 19.73 15.30
CA ASP A 97 -8.26 19.14 15.15
C ASP A 97 -7.26 19.92 16.03
N ALA A 98 -6.31 19.20 16.65
CA ALA A 98 -5.27 19.80 17.47
C ALA A 98 -4.20 20.54 16.63
N GLU A 99 -4.03 20.18 15.37
CA GLU A 99 -2.94 20.63 14.51
C GLU A 99 -3.32 21.78 13.58
N THR A 100 -4.61 21.92 13.26
CA THR A 100 -5.07 22.96 12.33
C THR A 100 -6.55 23.29 12.53
N SER A 101 -6.98 24.46 12.04
CA SER A 101 -8.39 24.83 11.96
C SER A 101 -9.12 24.01 10.87
N ALA A 102 -10.45 23.99 10.95
CA ALA A 102 -11.31 23.35 9.97
C ALA A 102 -10.97 23.78 8.53
N LYS A 103 -10.93 22.81 7.61
CA LYS A 103 -10.51 22.97 6.21
C LYS A 103 -11.65 22.60 5.26
N LEU A 104 -11.73 23.34 4.16
CA LEU A 104 -12.71 23.07 3.11
C LEU A 104 -12.25 21.91 2.21
N PHE A 105 -13.21 21.09 1.83
CA PHE A 105 -13.10 20.04 0.82
C PHE A 105 -14.08 20.32 -0.31
N SER A 106 -13.66 20.14 -1.55
CA SER A 106 -14.48 20.32 -2.76
C SER A 106 -14.18 19.22 -3.78
N GLU A 107 -15.23 18.64 -4.34
CA GLU A 107 -15.13 17.70 -5.45
C GLU A 107 -16.20 18.01 -6.46
N THR A 108 -15.77 18.32 -7.69
CA THR A 108 -16.65 18.55 -8.84
C THR A 108 -16.50 17.40 -9.81
N SER A 109 -17.58 16.73 -10.16
CA SER A 109 -17.61 15.64 -11.13
C SER A 109 -18.59 15.91 -12.26
N LEU A 110 -18.17 15.55 -13.47
CA LEU A 110 -18.96 15.64 -14.69
C LEU A 110 -18.97 14.27 -15.37
N ARG A 111 -20.14 13.87 -15.85
CA ARG A 111 -20.30 12.73 -16.76
C ARG A 111 -21.16 13.17 -17.96
N ILE A 112 -20.67 12.90 -19.16
CA ILE A 112 -21.40 13.07 -20.41
C ILE A 112 -21.38 11.73 -21.13
N ALA A 113 -22.53 11.21 -21.55
CA ALA A 113 -22.59 10.02 -22.37
C ALA A 113 -23.69 10.17 -23.43
N GLU A 114 -23.34 9.84 -24.67
CA GLU A 114 -24.25 10.03 -25.79
C GLU A 114 -24.16 8.87 -26.79
N LYS A 115 -25.32 8.44 -27.28
CA LYS A 115 -25.47 7.49 -28.36
C LYS A 115 -25.63 8.26 -29.66
N LEU A 116 -24.55 8.45 -30.42
CA LEU A 116 -24.54 9.19 -31.67
C LEU A 116 -25.21 8.42 -32.81
N SER A 117 -25.19 7.09 -32.76
CA SER A 117 -25.89 6.23 -33.73
C SER A 117 -26.17 4.86 -33.10
N ASN A 118 -26.86 3.98 -33.83
CA ASN A 118 -27.07 2.59 -33.40
C ASN A 118 -25.76 1.80 -33.27
N ARG A 119 -24.66 2.29 -33.86
CA ARG A 119 -23.35 1.63 -33.84
C ARG A 119 -22.29 2.36 -33.06
N PHE A 120 -22.45 3.64 -32.75
CA PHE A 120 -21.41 4.43 -32.10
C PHE A 120 -21.97 5.22 -30.91
N ALA A 121 -21.31 5.07 -29.76
CA ALA A 121 -21.57 5.83 -28.56
C ALA A 121 -20.24 6.23 -27.89
N PHE A 122 -20.27 7.32 -27.13
CA PHE A 122 -19.14 7.74 -26.33
C PHE A 122 -19.55 8.12 -24.90
N LYS A 123 -18.58 8.13 -24.01
CA LYS A 123 -18.69 8.74 -22.68
C LYS A 123 -17.43 9.53 -22.36
N LEU A 124 -17.61 10.62 -21.60
CA LEU A 124 -16.56 11.48 -21.08
C LEU A 124 -16.83 11.72 -19.59
N ASN A 125 -15.86 11.47 -18.75
CA ASN A 125 -15.92 11.78 -17.32
C ASN A 125 -14.77 12.69 -16.92
N GLY A 126 -15.04 13.57 -15.97
CA GLY A 126 -14.03 14.42 -15.34
C GLY A 126 -14.31 14.58 -13.85
N THR A 127 -13.27 14.57 -13.02
CA THR A 127 -13.38 14.84 -11.57
C THR A 127 -12.22 15.72 -11.15
N LEU A 128 -12.52 16.82 -10.46
CA LEU A 128 -11.56 17.70 -9.81
C LEU A 128 -11.82 17.67 -8.30
N THR A 129 -10.86 17.18 -7.55
CA THR A 129 -10.91 17.15 -6.07
C THR A 129 -9.88 18.12 -5.51
N LYS A 130 -10.29 19.00 -4.59
CA LYS A 130 -9.44 19.92 -3.83
C LYS A 130 -9.74 19.81 -2.35
N GLY A 131 -8.72 19.93 -1.52
CA GLY A 131 -8.90 19.87 -0.08
C GLY A 131 -7.59 19.98 0.69
N TYR A 132 -7.64 19.54 1.92
CA TYR A 132 -6.48 19.50 2.82
C TYR A 132 -6.45 18.13 3.48
N ASP A 133 -5.38 17.38 3.29
CA ASP A 133 -5.27 16.00 3.81
C ASP A 133 -5.00 16.01 5.32
N TRP A 134 -5.17 14.87 5.96
CA TRP A 134 -4.94 14.70 7.39
C TRP A 134 -3.46 14.83 7.73
N ILE A 135 -3.16 15.62 8.76
CA ILE A 135 -1.79 15.92 9.22
C ILE A 135 -1.27 14.75 10.05
N ALA A 136 -0.07 14.25 9.72
CA ALA A 136 0.64 13.31 10.56
C ALA A 136 1.52 14.06 11.57
N ASP A 137 1.20 13.96 12.86
CA ASP A 137 1.96 14.53 13.98
C ASP A 137 1.97 13.58 15.18
N ASP A 138 2.30 12.31 14.95
CA ASP A 138 2.49 11.34 16.03
C ASP A 138 3.88 11.54 16.66
N ARG A 139 3.89 11.94 17.94
CA ARG A 139 5.10 12.21 18.72
C ARG A 139 5.51 11.07 19.63
N THR A 140 4.91 9.89 19.48
CA THR A 140 5.31 8.70 20.22
C THR A 140 6.79 8.41 19.97
N ASP A 141 7.55 8.32 21.07
CA ASP A 141 9.00 8.07 21.02
C ASP A 141 9.29 6.60 20.69
N LEU A 142 9.84 6.34 19.51
CA LEU A 142 10.23 5.02 19.03
C LEU A 142 11.49 4.47 19.74
N ASN A 143 12.18 5.32 20.48
CA ASN A 143 13.41 5.02 21.18
C ASN A 143 13.35 5.35 22.69
N ALA A 144 12.16 5.19 23.29
CA ALA A 144 11.83 5.63 24.65
C ALA A 144 12.77 5.08 25.73
N THR A 145 13.43 3.94 25.49
CA THR A 145 14.40 3.33 26.44
C THR A 145 15.83 3.81 26.22
N ALA A 146 16.08 4.65 25.20
CA ALA A 146 17.42 5.18 24.95
C ALA A 146 17.96 5.91 26.20
N ASN A 147 19.21 5.61 26.55
CA ASN A 147 19.95 6.26 27.64
C ASN A 147 19.33 6.08 29.05
N THR A 148 18.24 5.33 29.24
CA THR A 148 17.62 5.12 30.54
C THR A 148 18.55 4.34 31.50
N ALA A 149 19.34 3.41 30.99
CA ALA A 149 20.34 2.67 31.77
C ALA A 149 21.46 3.56 32.38
N VAL A 150 21.68 4.74 31.82
CA VAL A 150 22.65 5.74 32.32
C VAL A 150 21.99 6.90 33.06
N GLY A 151 20.69 6.77 33.38
CA GLY A 151 19.94 7.70 34.24
C GLY A 151 19.32 8.88 33.48
N ILE A 152 19.15 8.81 32.14
CA ILE A 152 18.49 9.83 31.35
C ILE A 152 17.02 9.45 31.10
N ALA A 153 16.09 10.32 31.46
CA ALA A 153 14.67 10.09 31.22
C ALA A 153 14.34 10.05 29.72
N GLY A 154 13.33 9.24 29.33
CA GLY A 154 12.78 9.21 27.99
C GLY A 154 12.07 10.52 27.61
N GLY A 155 11.70 10.64 26.33
CA GLY A 155 10.95 11.77 25.79
C GLY A 155 11.82 12.86 25.14
N VAL A 156 11.22 14.02 24.83
CA VAL A 156 11.78 15.08 23.99
C VAL A 156 13.16 15.61 24.44
N ASN A 157 13.45 15.55 25.74
CA ASN A 157 14.74 15.97 26.30
C ASN A 157 15.81 14.87 26.30
N ASN A 158 15.48 13.64 25.87
CA ASN A 158 16.45 12.58 25.69
C ASN A 158 17.23 12.84 24.39
N PRO A 159 18.58 12.78 24.39
CA PRO A 159 19.34 13.01 23.17
C PRO A 159 19.10 11.93 22.09
N GLY A 160 18.55 10.80 22.44
CA GLY A 160 18.16 9.73 21.51
C GLY A 160 16.66 9.72 21.15
N TYR A 161 15.92 10.77 21.45
CA TYR A 161 14.47 10.91 21.13
C TYR A 161 14.20 10.72 19.63
N ASP A 162 13.16 9.93 19.31
CA ASP A 162 12.78 9.55 17.95
C ASP A 162 11.25 9.58 17.80
N PRO A 163 10.64 10.71 17.47
CA PRO A 163 9.20 10.79 17.31
C PRO A 163 8.74 10.14 15.99
N THR A 164 7.63 9.43 16.02
CA THR A 164 7.09 8.68 14.87
C THR A 164 6.93 9.53 13.60
N SER A 165 6.47 10.79 13.74
CA SER A 165 6.32 11.74 12.63
C SER A 165 7.47 12.72 12.53
N GLY A 166 8.65 12.42 13.08
CA GLY A 166 9.89 13.20 12.94
C GLY A 166 10.88 12.50 12.05
N TYR A 167 11.66 13.25 11.28
CA TYR A 167 12.62 12.72 10.32
C TYR A 167 13.97 13.42 10.45
N GLY A 168 15.07 12.70 10.21
CA GLY A 168 16.44 13.18 10.40
C GLY A 168 17.01 12.90 11.78
N ASN A 169 16.25 12.22 12.64
CA ASN A 169 16.64 11.80 13.99
C ASN A 169 16.43 10.28 14.23
N GLU A 170 16.14 9.54 13.18
CA GLU A 170 15.92 8.09 13.23
C GLU A 170 17.22 7.32 13.48
N SER A 171 17.10 5.98 13.51
CA SER A 171 18.22 5.07 13.82
C SER A 171 19.45 5.26 12.93
N SER A 172 19.27 5.72 11.70
CA SER A 172 20.36 6.05 10.76
C SER A 172 21.17 7.27 11.17
N ASP A 173 20.54 8.23 11.82
CA ASP A 173 21.10 9.53 12.19
C ASP A 173 21.51 9.58 13.66
N ARG A 174 21.52 8.45 14.35
CA ARG A 174 21.95 8.34 15.74
C ARG A 174 23.34 7.73 15.84
N LYS A 175 24.19 8.33 16.67
CA LYS A 175 25.52 7.82 17.02
C LYS A 175 25.61 7.52 18.51
N THR A 176 26.46 6.58 18.89
CA THR A 176 26.89 6.40 20.28
C THR A 176 28.07 7.33 20.52
N VAL A 177 27.94 8.26 21.46
CA VAL A 177 28.96 9.27 21.79
C VAL A 177 29.41 9.09 23.24
N THR A 178 30.72 9.12 23.48
CA THR A 178 31.27 9.05 24.86
C THR A 178 31.39 10.45 25.43
N LEU A 179 30.65 10.72 26.50
CA LEU A 179 30.54 12.03 27.17
C LEU A 179 30.63 11.83 28.68
N GLY A 180 31.49 12.56 29.36
CA GLY A 180 31.63 12.45 30.82
C GLY A 180 31.90 11.02 31.31
N GLY A 181 32.62 10.21 30.56
CA GLY A 181 32.95 8.82 30.89
C GLY A 181 31.82 7.81 30.65
N LYS A 182 30.67 8.20 30.07
CA LYS A 182 29.55 7.32 29.74
C LYS A 182 29.23 7.37 28.25
N GLN A 183 28.65 6.32 27.71
CA GLN A 183 28.18 6.24 26.31
C GLN A 183 26.71 6.55 26.21
N TYR A 184 26.37 7.56 25.42
CA TYR A 184 25.00 8.01 25.16
C TYR A 184 24.65 7.77 23.67
N VAL A 185 23.41 7.39 23.41
CA VAL A 185 22.82 7.44 22.08
C VAL A 185 22.36 8.86 21.84
N VAL A 186 22.87 9.48 20.80
CA VAL A 186 22.54 10.87 20.41
C VAL A 186 22.09 10.88 18.97
N ALA A 187 20.95 11.50 18.72
CA ALA A 187 20.40 11.79 17.39
C ALA A 187 20.45 13.29 17.09
N ARG A 188 20.49 13.65 15.82
CA ARG A 188 20.24 15.02 15.37
C ARG A 188 18.82 15.45 15.71
N THR A 189 18.51 16.74 15.60
CA THR A 189 17.20 17.28 15.95
C THR A 189 16.12 16.92 14.94
N GLY A 190 16.46 16.94 13.64
CA GLY A 190 15.50 16.62 12.57
C GLY A 190 14.36 17.64 12.43
N TYR A 191 13.34 17.27 11.65
CA TYR A 191 12.13 18.06 11.42
C TYR A 191 10.88 17.18 11.48
N TYR A 192 9.76 17.73 11.93
CA TYR A 192 8.47 17.05 11.85
C TYR A 192 7.95 17.04 10.42
N GLU A 193 7.16 16.03 10.06
CA GLU A 193 6.59 15.88 8.72
C GLU A 193 5.85 17.14 8.27
N LYS A 194 5.03 17.72 9.15
CA LYS A 194 4.25 18.93 8.87
C LYS A 194 5.09 20.19 8.61
N GLU A 195 6.39 20.16 8.90
CA GLU A 195 7.33 21.24 8.64
C GLU A 195 7.96 21.14 7.24
N VAL A 196 7.97 19.94 6.64
CA VAL A 196 8.65 19.66 5.36
C VAL A 196 7.68 19.38 4.20
N THR A 197 6.37 19.49 4.43
CA THR A 197 5.39 19.32 3.36
C THR A 197 4.15 20.17 3.59
N ASP A 198 3.44 20.44 2.49
CA ASP A 198 2.13 21.06 2.47
C ASP A 198 1.08 19.95 2.24
N TYR A 199 0.02 19.93 3.07
CA TYR A 199 -1.06 18.95 3.00
C TYR A 199 -2.21 19.35 2.07
N HIS A 200 -2.10 20.43 1.31
CA HIS A 200 -3.06 20.73 0.25
C HIS A 200 -3.05 19.61 -0.78
N LEU A 201 -4.23 19.18 -1.16
CA LEU A 201 -4.41 18.19 -2.21
C LEU A 201 -5.18 18.77 -3.40
N GLN A 202 -4.77 18.37 -4.60
CA GLN A 202 -5.51 18.58 -5.83
C GLN A 202 -5.36 17.34 -6.70
N ASN A 203 -6.47 16.67 -7.01
CA ASN A 203 -6.47 15.52 -7.91
C ASN A 203 -7.39 15.78 -9.08
N ILE A 204 -6.89 15.60 -10.29
CA ILE A 204 -7.64 15.68 -11.53
C ILE A 204 -7.72 14.29 -12.13
N LYS A 205 -8.93 13.85 -12.47
CA LYS A 205 -9.15 12.60 -13.20
C LYS A 205 -10.01 12.89 -14.42
N ALA A 206 -9.67 12.26 -15.52
CA ALA A 206 -10.50 12.29 -16.73
C ALA A 206 -10.46 10.93 -17.43
N ASP A 207 -11.59 10.50 -17.99
CA ASP A 207 -11.64 9.33 -18.86
C ASP A 207 -12.56 9.57 -20.05
N LEU A 208 -12.19 8.94 -21.17
CA LEU A 208 -12.93 8.93 -22.44
C LEU A 208 -13.14 7.48 -22.85
N GLY A 209 -14.39 7.08 -23.06
CA GLY A 209 -14.76 5.79 -23.63
C GLY A 209 -15.44 5.95 -24.97
N LEU A 210 -14.93 5.28 -26.01
CA LEU A 210 -15.51 5.20 -27.34
C LEU A 210 -15.94 3.76 -27.60
N VAL A 211 -17.22 3.53 -27.94
CA VAL A 211 -17.75 2.18 -28.15
C VAL A 211 -18.36 2.09 -29.54
N TYR A 212 -17.82 1.18 -30.34
CA TYR A 212 -18.31 0.91 -31.68
C TYR A 212 -18.85 -0.52 -31.81
N LYS A 213 -20.11 -0.67 -32.18
CA LYS A 213 -20.72 -1.96 -32.52
C LYS A 213 -20.38 -2.32 -33.97
N VAL A 214 -19.42 -3.24 -34.15
CA VAL A 214 -19.05 -3.76 -35.48
C VAL A 214 -20.26 -4.46 -36.10
N ASN A 215 -20.98 -5.22 -35.28
CA ASN A 215 -22.28 -5.81 -35.57
C ASN A 215 -23.09 -5.95 -34.26
N ASN A 216 -24.22 -6.64 -34.29
CA ASN A 216 -25.11 -6.79 -33.13
C ASN A 216 -24.47 -7.62 -31.97
N GLN A 217 -23.40 -8.37 -32.25
CA GLN A 217 -22.75 -9.28 -31.29
C GLN A 217 -21.30 -8.90 -31.00
N SER A 218 -20.71 -7.97 -31.75
CA SER A 218 -19.30 -7.62 -31.67
C SER A 218 -19.11 -6.13 -31.39
N THR A 219 -18.31 -5.82 -30.39
CA THR A 219 -17.98 -4.45 -29.98
C THR A 219 -16.48 -4.22 -30.01
N LEU A 220 -16.08 -3.03 -30.43
CA LEU A 220 -14.75 -2.47 -30.28
C LEU A 220 -14.84 -1.30 -29.31
N THR A 221 -14.06 -1.34 -28.24
CA THR A 221 -14.05 -0.29 -27.22
C THR A 221 -12.63 0.27 -27.09
N TYR A 222 -12.51 1.59 -27.19
CA TYR A 222 -11.30 2.30 -26.82
C TYR A 222 -11.55 3.11 -25.56
N THR A 223 -10.63 3.04 -24.60
CA THR A 223 -10.69 3.82 -23.35
C THR A 223 -9.37 4.55 -23.13
N TYR A 224 -9.45 5.83 -22.82
CA TYR A 224 -8.34 6.63 -22.33
C TYR A 224 -8.64 7.08 -20.91
N ARG A 225 -7.67 6.93 -20.00
CA ARG A 225 -7.74 7.41 -18.60
C ARG A 225 -6.54 8.28 -18.29
N PHE A 226 -6.78 9.34 -17.55
CA PHE A 226 -5.79 10.31 -17.12
C PHE A 226 -5.98 10.65 -15.64
N ALA A 227 -4.86 10.76 -14.90
CA ALA A 227 -4.84 11.31 -13.56
C ALA A 227 -3.62 12.22 -13.37
N ASP A 228 -3.83 13.38 -12.74
CA ASP A 228 -2.80 14.28 -12.22
C ASP A 228 -3.03 14.46 -10.72
N ILE A 229 -2.02 14.17 -9.91
CA ILE A 229 -2.15 14.02 -8.47
C ILE A 229 -1.15 14.92 -7.76
N ASP A 230 -1.68 15.84 -6.95
CA ASP A 230 -0.96 16.57 -5.92
C ASP A 230 -1.51 16.13 -4.56
N ASN A 231 -0.75 15.33 -3.81
CA ASN A 231 -1.21 14.76 -2.53
C ASN A 231 -0.05 14.18 -1.72
N ILE A 232 -0.28 13.87 -0.45
CA ILE A 232 0.65 13.08 0.34
C ILE A 232 0.33 11.59 0.18
N TYR A 233 1.23 10.81 -0.44
CA TYR A 233 1.08 9.37 -0.52
C TYR A 233 1.41 8.76 0.85
N GLN A 234 0.36 8.39 1.55
CA GLN A 234 0.40 7.96 2.95
C GLN A 234 0.76 6.47 3.05
N ARG A 235 1.97 6.12 2.64
CA ARG A 235 2.56 4.79 2.88
C ARG A 235 3.63 4.88 3.96
N SER A 236 4.18 3.73 4.36
CA SER A 236 5.25 3.67 5.37
C SER A 236 6.52 4.48 5.00
N ASN A 237 6.81 4.68 3.73
CA ASN A 237 7.77 5.67 3.24
C ASN A 237 6.95 6.78 2.55
N ARG A 238 6.86 7.94 3.17
CA ARG A 238 5.90 8.99 2.81
C ARG A 238 6.45 9.88 1.72
N PHE A 239 5.62 10.16 0.73
CA PHE A 239 5.98 10.98 -0.42
C PHE A 239 4.99 12.14 -0.58
N ALA A 240 5.50 13.34 -0.84
CA ALA A 240 4.71 14.38 -1.46
C ALA A 240 4.66 14.10 -2.96
N LEU A 241 3.49 13.73 -3.46
CA LEU A 241 3.23 13.63 -4.89
C LEU A 241 2.93 15.03 -5.41
N LYS A 242 3.62 15.45 -6.47
CA LYS A 242 3.45 16.77 -7.08
C LYS A 242 3.54 16.62 -8.60
N ASN A 243 2.45 17.01 -9.30
CA ASN A 243 2.28 16.76 -10.74
C ASN A 243 2.59 15.30 -11.12
N TYR A 244 2.08 14.37 -10.29
CA TYR A 244 2.23 12.96 -10.55
C TYR A 244 1.17 12.52 -11.56
N ILE A 245 1.62 12.11 -12.75
CA ILE A 245 0.77 11.82 -13.89
C ILE A 245 0.72 10.33 -14.16
N LEU A 246 -0.49 9.80 -14.30
CA LEU A 246 -0.77 8.47 -14.83
C LEU A 246 -1.65 8.59 -16.06
N GLN A 247 -1.31 7.85 -17.12
CA GLN A 247 -2.12 7.76 -18.34
C GLN A 247 -2.28 6.30 -18.75
N GLN A 248 -3.43 5.95 -19.27
CA GLN A 248 -3.73 4.59 -19.71
C GLN A 248 -4.56 4.61 -20.99
N HIS A 249 -4.09 3.88 -22.00
CA HIS A 249 -4.79 3.62 -23.25
C HIS A 249 -5.16 2.16 -23.30
N ALA A 250 -6.42 1.82 -23.51
CA ALA A 250 -6.91 0.46 -23.63
C ALA A 250 -7.76 0.28 -24.88
N LEU A 251 -7.57 -0.82 -25.56
CA LEU A 251 -8.36 -1.26 -26.71
C LEU A 251 -8.88 -2.67 -26.45
N GLU A 252 -10.19 -2.84 -26.56
CA GLU A 252 -10.85 -4.14 -26.40
C GLU A 252 -11.71 -4.47 -27.61
N PHE A 253 -11.57 -5.68 -28.13
CA PHE A 253 -12.53 -6.30 -29.01
C PHE A 253 -13.20 -7.48 -28.32
N LYS A 254 -14.53 -7.49 -28.34
CA LYS A 254 -15.33 -8.51 -27.66
C LYS A 254 -16.49 -8.97 -28.50
N ASN A 255 -16.69 -10.30 -28.56
CA ASN A 255 -17.87 -10.95 -29.08
C ASN A 255 -18.28 -12.16 -28.21
N PRO A 256 -19.36 -12.90 -28.49
CA PRO A 256 -19.79 -14.03 -27.66
C PRO A 256 -18.80 -15.19 -27.58
N ILE A 257 -17.85 -15.31 -28.52
CA ILE A 257 -16.90 -16.42 -28.61
C ILE A 257 -15.54 -16.05 -28.02
N PHE A 258 -15.04 -14.84 -28.31
CA PHE A 258 -13.73 -14.43 -27.86
C PHE A 258 -13.67 -12.94 -27.48
N GLN A 259 -12.71 -12.62 -26.62
CA GLN A 259 -12.36 -11.28 -26.19
C GLN A 259 -10.85 -11.13 -26.28
N VAL A 260 -10.40 -10.00 -26.83
CA VAL A 260 -8.99 -9.60 -26.83
C VAL A 260 -8.91 -8.17 -26.29
N ARG A 261 -7.98 -7.93 -25.39
CA ARG A 261 -7.72 -6.61 -24.80
C ARG A 261 -6.23 -6.34 -24.80
N THR A 262 -5.87 -5.10 -25.11
CA THR A 262 -4.50 -4.59 -24.93
C THR A 262 -4.54 -3.24 -24.28
N TYR A 263 -3.55 -2.93 -23.44
CA TYR A 263 -3.42 -1.61 -22.85
C TYR A 263 -1.98 -1.25 -22.53
N LEU A 264 -1.73 0.07 -22.52
CA LEU A 264 -0.47 0.69 -22.12
C LEU A 264 -0.77 1.68 -21.00
N THR A 265 -0.11 1.52 -19.87
CA THR A 265 -0.11 2.47 -18.76
C THR A 265 1.25 3.14 -18.70
N THR A 266 1.28 4.47 -18.66
CA THR A 266 2.48 5.27 -18.50
C THR A 266 2.40 6.06 -17.20
N GLU A 267 3.54 6.23 -16.58
CA GLU A 267 3.71 6.88 -15.28
C GLU A 267 4.82 7.91 -15.35
N ASN A 268 4.56 9.08 -14.76
CA ASN A 268 5.57 10.11 -14.54
C ASN A 268 5.36 10.72 -13.15
N THR A 269 6.33 10.57 -12.28
CA THR A 269 6.24 11.05 -10.89
C THR A 269 6.41 12.57 -10.74
N GLY A 270 6.63 13.30 -11.82
CA GLY A 270 6.64 14.76 -11.87
C GLY A 270 7.67 15.40 -10.93
N LYS A 271 7.20 16.25 -10.03
CA LYS A 271 8.01 16.93 -9.01
C LYS A 271 7.91 16.28 -7.62
N SER A 272 7.48 15.02 -7.55
CA SER A 272 7.34 14.28 -6.30
C SER A 272 8.67 14.12 -5.56
N TYR A 273 8.60 14.03 -4.23
CA TYR A 273 9.78 13.86 -3.39
C TYR A 273 9.49 13.03 -2.13
N ASN A 274 10.55 12.42 -1.57
CA ASN A 274 10.52 11.65 -0.34
C ASN A 274 10.62 12.59 0.87
N LEU A 275 9.62 12.57 1.77
CA LEU A 275 9.55 13.50 2.91
C LEU A 275 10.66 13.24 3.93
N ARG A 276 11.00 11.97 4.18
CA ARG A 276 12.04 11.60 5.10
C ARG A 276 13.41 12.09 4.62
N SER A 277 13.77 11.80 3.37
CA SER A 277 15.04 12.24 2.78
C SER A 277 15.11 13.77 2.68
N ALA A 278 13.97 14.43 2.46
CA ALA A 278 13.91 15.91 2.47
C ALA A 278 14.27 16.47 3.84
N ALA A 279 13.62 16.00 4.91
CA ALA A 279 13.89 16.44 6.27
C ALA A 279 15.32 16.13 6.73
N GLU A 280 15.82 14.93 6.42
CA GLU A 280 17.16 14.48 6.76
C GLU A 280 18.24 15.35 6.10
N ASN A 281 18.10 15.62 4.80
CA ASN A 281 19.08 16.44 4.07
C ASN A 281 18.91 17.94 4.35
N GLU A 282 17.70 18.39 4.71
CA GLU A 282 17.46 19.74 5.25
C GLU A 282 18.24 19.96 6.55
N ASP A 283 18.11 19.01 7.50
CA ASP A 283 18.80 19.09 8.79
C ASP A 283 20.33 19.00 8.64
N ARG A 284 20.84 18.26 7.65
CA ARG A 284 22.28 18.19 7.35
C ARG A 284 22.80 19.41 6.60
N SER A 285 21.94 20.24 6.02
CA SER A 285 22.34 21.33 5.13
C SER A 285 23.08 22.47 5.83
N PHE A 286 22.81 22.73 7.12
CA PHE A 286 23.46 23.81 7.89
C PHE A 286 24.76 23.34 8.56
N LYS A 287 24.89 22.05 8.88
CA LYS A 287 26.08 21.43 9.47
C LYS A 287 26.20 19.96 9.06
N SER A 288 27.39 19.52 8.64
CA SER A 288 27.67 18.11 8.47
C SER A 288 27.55 17.36 9.80
N ASP A 289 27.36 16.04 9.75
CA ASP A 289 27.27 15.20 10.95
C ASP A 289 28.49 15.35 11.86
N ASP A 290 29.70 15.35 11.31
CA ASP A 290 30.92 15.46 12.10
C ASP A 290 31.02 16.79 12.84
N VAL A 291 30.63 17.91 12.22
CA VAL A 291 30.59 19.23 12.85
C VAL A 291 29.52 19.27 13.93
N TRP A 292 28.31 18.77 13.65
CA TRP A 292 27.19 18.77 14.59
C TRP A 292 27.51 17.96 15.86
N TYR A 293 28.04 16.73 15.71
CA TYR A 293 28.41 15.89 16.86
C TYR A 293 29.59 16.45 17.65
N LYS A 294 30.54 17.11 16.99
CA LYS A 294 31.63 17.84 17.66
C LYS A 294 31.10 19.00 18.49
N ASP A 295 30.19 19.80 17.92
CA ASP A 295 29.53 20.92 18.61
C ASP A 295 28.68 20.40 19.77
N PHE A 296 27.93 19.31 19.60
CA PHE A 296 27.18 18.67 20.68
C PHE A 296 28.10 18.30 21.86
N THR A 297 29.22 17.65 21.57
CA THR A 297 30.22 17.30 22.58
C THR A 297 30.80 18.53 23.28
N THR A 298 31.09 19.60 22.52
CA THR A 298 31.62 20.84 23.04
C THR A 298 30.60 21.51 23.97
N GLY A 299 29.35 21.64 23.54
CA GLY A 299 28.28 22.23 24.36
C GLY A 299 28.00 21.41 25.64
N PHE A 300 28.00 20.10 25.55
CA PHE A 300 27.88 19.20 26.70
C PHE A 300 29.00 19.45 27.73
N ASN A 301 30.25 19.41 27.28
CA ASN A 301 31.41 19.59 28.18
C ASN A 301 31.43 20.96 28.85
N ARG A 302 31.08 22.02 28.11
CA ARG A 302 30.96 23.38 28.66
C ARG A 302 29.90 23.47 29.76
N ALA A 303 28.73 22.86 29.53
CA ALA A 303 27.66 22.86 30.51
C ALA A 303 28.02 22.03 31.75
N LEU A 304 28.61 20.84 31.54
CA LEU A 304 29.01 19.96 32.67
C LEU A 304 30.11 20.55 33.55
N ALA A 305 30.95 21.46 33.02
CA ALA A 305 31.96 22.17 33.79
C ALA A 305 31.37 23.18 34.76
N VAL A 306 30.09 23.55 34.64
CA VAL A 306 29.39 24.43 35.58
C VAL A 306 28.94 23.58 36.79
N SER A 307 29.34 23.99 37.98
CA SER A 307 28.99 23.30 39.22
C SER A 307 27.47 23.14 39.39
N GLY A 308 27.02 21.96 39.76
CA GLY A 308 25.61 21.61 39.95
C GLY A 308 24.84 21.26 38.68
N THR A 309 25.45 21.28 37.50
CA THR A 309 24.79 20.89 36.25
C THR A 309 24.68 19.35 36.18
N SER A 310 23.47 18.84 36.02
CA SER A 310 23.23 17.41 35.81
C SER A 310 23.60 16.99 34.38
N ALA A 311 23.86 15.67 34.18
CA ALA A 311 24.10 15.12 32.84
C ALA A 311 22.93 15.42 31.86
N GLN A 312 21.68 15.36 32.34
CA GLN A 312 20.49 15.69 31.54
C GLN A 312 20.54 17.15 31.06
N GLN A 313 20.86 18.09 31.92
CA GLN A 313 20.97 19.51 31.56
C GLN A 313 22.14 19.73 30.58
N ALA A 314 23.26 19.05 30.80
CA ALA A 314 24.41 19.15 29.89
C ALA A 314 24.10 18.56 28.50
N LEU A 315 23.32 17.48 28.38
CA LEU A 315 22.85 16.92 27.12
C LEU A 315 21.92 17.87 26.36
N ILE A 316 21.01 18.56 27.08
CA ILE A 316 20.14 19.60 26.51
C ILE A 316 20.99 20.78 25.98
N ALA A 317 21.94 21.26 26.77
CA ALA A 317 22.84 22.34 26.37
C ALA A 317 23.72 21.95 25.17
N GLY A 318 24.18 20.70 25.12
CA GLY A 318 24.90 20.14 23.97
C GLY A 318 24.10 20.22 22.68
N ARG A 319 22.82 19.84 22.70
CA ARG A 319 21.91 19.94 21.56
C ARG A 319 21.70 21.40 21.15
N GLN A 320 21.39 22.27 22.10
CA GLN A 320 21.20 23.71 21.82
C GLN A 320 22.44 24.35 21.17
N PHE A 321 23.64 23.96 21.57
CA PHE A 321 24.87 24.45 20.97
C PHE A 321 25.09 23.86 19.56
N ALA A 322 24.82 22.59 19.36
CA ALA A 322 24.94 21.95 18.05
C ALA A 322 23.94 22.50 17.03
N ASP A 323 22.74 22.86 17.47
CA ASP A 323 21.65 23.38 16.60
C ASP A 323 21.80 24.89 16.29
N GLN A 324 22.84 25.55 16.72
CA GLN A 324 23.08 26.96 16.35
C GLN A 324 23.26 27.08 14.82
N GLY A 325 22.39 27.90 14.20
CA GLY A 325 22.33 28.11 12.76
C GLY A 325 21.41 27.13 12.02
N ARG A 326 20.69 26.21 12.73
CA ARG A 326 19.70 25.33 12.13
C ARG A 326 18.61 26.14 11.43
N LEU A 327 18.28 25.77 10.19
CA LEU A 327 17.23 26.43 9.43
C LEU A 327 15.87 26.25 10.13
N GLN A 328 15.12 27.35 10.25
CA GLN A 328 13.86 27.32 10.98
C GLN A 328 12.69 27.16 10.01
N PRO A 329 11.77 26.19 10.25
CA PRO A 329 10.56 26.04 9.45
C PRO A 329 9.77 27.36 9.32
N GLY A 330 9.20 27.61 8.14
CA GLY A 330 8.46 28.82 7.82
C GLY A 330 9.33 30.03 7.41
N THR A 331 10.65 29.92 7.44
CA THR A 331 11.54 30.97 6.88
C THR A 331 11.78 30.75 5.39
N ALA A 332 12.10 31.83 4.66
CA ALA A 332 12.45 31.74 3.24
C ALA A 332 13.66 30.82 3.02
N ALA A 333 14.72 30.94 3.83
CA ALA A 333 15.91 30.11 3.73
C ALA A 333 15.61 28.60 3.85
N PHE A 334 14.73 28.21 4.78
CA PHE A 334 14.25 26.82 4.92
C PHE A 334 13.49 26.39 3.67
N THR A 335 12.52 27.17 3.21
CA THR A 335 11.69 26.85 2.05
C THR A 335 12.50 26.72 0.76
N ASP A 336 13.43 27.64 0.52
CA ASP A 336 14.31 27.64 -0.65
C ASP A 336 15.22 26.41 -0.64
N ARG A 337 15.76 26.04 0.52
CA ARG A 337 16.59 24.86 0.65
C ARG A 337 15.79 23.56 0.42
N LEU A 338 14.62 23.44 1.05
CA LEU A 338 13.72 22.30 0.86
C LEU A 338 13.34 22.11 -0.61
N ASN A 339 12.99 23.21 -1.32
CA ASN A 339 12.70 23.18 -2.74
C ASN A 339 13.90 22.74 -3.58
N ALA A 340 15.11 23.18 -3.22
CA ALA A 340 16.33 22.74 -3.89
C ALA A 340 16.56 21.23 -3.71
N LEU A 341 16.39 20.70 -2.49
CA LEU A 341 16.52 19.27 -2.18
C LEU A 341 15.46 18.41 -2.91
N ALA A 342 14.23 18.90 -3.03
CA ALA A 342 13.14 18.23 -3.75
C ALA A 342 13.40 18.09 -5.27
N ASN A 343 14.44 18.75 -5.80
CA ASN A 343 14.82 18.65 -7.19
C ASN A 343 16.09 17.78 -7.44
N VAL A 344 16.77 17.32 -6.39
CA VAL A 344 17.94 16.45 -6.49
C VAL A 344 17.54 14.99 -6.44
N ASN A 345 17.71 14.27 -7.57
CA ASN A 345 17.38 12.85 -7.68
C ASN A 345 18.51 11.94 -7.15
N ASN A 346 18.84 12.14 -5.89
CA ASN A 346 19.73 11.29 -5.11
C ASN A 346 19.37 11.50 -3.63
N TRP A 347 18.84 10.45 -2.98
CA TRP A 347 18.33 10.58 -1.61
C TRP A 347 19.39 10.68 -0.53
N ASP A 348 20.68 10.50 -0.87
CA ASP A 348 21.78 10.77 0.07
C ASP A 348 21.99 12.27 0.30
N ILE A 349 21.65 13.11 -0.70
CA ILE A 349 21.92 14.56 -0.72
C ILE A 349 20.72 15.39 -1.18
N GLY A 350 19.59 14.76 -1.47
CA GLY A 350 18.35 15.36 -1.95
C GLY A 350 17.16 14.47 -1.61
N SER A 351 16.04 14.63 -2.34
CA SER A 351 14.83 13.89 -2.02
C SER A 351 13.92 13.60 -3.22
N ALA A 352 14.27 14.03 -4.44
CA ALA A 352 13.41 13.89 -5.60
C ALA A 352 13.05 12.42 -5.88
N LEU A 353 11.81 12.19 -6.33
CA LEU A 353 11.36 10.94 -6.91
C LEU A 353 11.14 11.18 -8.41
N ARG A 354 11.94 10.53 -9.25
CA ARG A 354 11.95 10.72 -10.70
C ARG A 354 11.84 9.38 -11.40
N VAL A 355 10.61 8.84 -11.43
CA VAL A 355 10.28 7.57 -12.10
C VAL A 355 9.41 7.86 -13.32
N ASN A 356 9.68 7.16 -14.42
CA ASN A 356 9.01 7.32 -15.71
C ASN A 356 8.78 5.96 -16.38
N ASP A 357 8.16 5.04 -15.64
CA ASP A 357 7.99 3.65 -16.06
C ASP A 357 6.71 3.44 -16.86
N GLN A 358 6.66 2.33 -17.60
CA GLN A 358 5.50 1.95 -18.41
C GLN A 358 5.12 0.49 -18.15
N MET A 359 3.86 0.15 -18.41
CA MET A 359 3.35 -1.21 -18.39
C MET A 359 2.51 -1.47 -19.63
N PHE A 360 2.99 -2.35 -20.47
CA PHE A 360 2.24 -2.90 -21.60
C PHE A 360 1.59 -4.22 -21.20
N HIS A 361 0.35 -4.44 -21.64
CA HIS A 361 -0.36 -5.69 -21.42
C HIS A 361 -1.21 -6.05 -22.61
N VAL A 362 -1.25 -7.36 -22.93
CA VAL A 362 -2.19 -7.94 -23.87
C VAL A 362 -2.74 -9.23 -23.29
N GLU A 363 -4.04 -9.43 -23.43
CA GLU A 363 -4.72 -10.64 -22.99
C GLU A 363 -5.81 -11.05 -23.99
N GLY A 364 -6.13 -12.31 -24.00
CA GLY A 364 -7.20 -12.85 -24.80
C GLY A 364 -7.79 -14.11 -24.20
N GLN A 365 -9.09 -14.31 -24.43
CA GLN A 365 -9.77 -15.54 -24.05
C GLN A 365 -10.76 -15.97 -25.13
N VAL A 366 -10.99 -17.27 -25.22
CA VAL A 366 -11.91 -17.90 -26.17
C VAL A 366 -12.79 -18.92 -25.44
N ASP A 367 -14.10 -18.79 -25.63
CA ASP A 367 -15.08 -19.81 -25.25
C ASP A 367 -15.14 -20.86 -26.37
N ILE A 368 -14.35 -21.93 -26.19
CA ILE A 368 -14.20 -23.00 -27.15
C ILE A 368 -15.54 -23.72 -27.36
N SER A 369 -16.34 -23.85 -26.31
CA SER A 369 -17.66 -24.50 -26.39
C SER A 369 -18.59 -23.76 -27.34
N LYS A 370 -18.68 -22.43 -27.21
CA LYS A 370 -19.47 -21.58 -28.10
C LYS A 370 -18.90 -21.51 -29.53
N ALA A 371 -17.58 -21.66 -29.67
CA ALA A 371 -16.95 -21.74 -30.99
C ALA A 371 -17.32 -23.06 -31.72
N ILE A 372 -17.53 -24.15 -30.99
CA ILE A 372 -17.99 -25.44 -31.54
C ILE A 372 -19.48 -25.35 -31.89
N SER A 373 -20.33 -25.02 -30.93
CA SER A 373 -21.78 -24.85 -31.09
C SER A 373 -22.35 -23.96 -29.98
N LYS A 374 -23.38 -23.17 -30.28
CA LYS A 374 -24.11 -22.38 -29.29
C LYS A 374 -24.72 -23.26 -28.19
N ASP A 375 -25.15 -24.45 -28.55
CA ASP A 375 -25.86 -25.40 -27.66
C ASP A 375 -24.92 -26.49 -27.09
N PHE A 376 -23.60 -26.36 -27.30
CA PHE A 376 -22.62 -27.38 -26.90
C PHE A 376 -22.73 -27.70 -25.41
N ARG A 377 -22.80 -26.69 -24.54
CA ARG A 377 -22.94 -26.91 -23.11
C ARG A 377 -24.27 -27.56 -22.74
N GLN A 378 -25.37 -27.14 -23.36
CA GLN A 378 -26.69 -27.71 -23.08
C GLN A 378 -26.76 -29.17 -23.48
N SER A 379 -26.15 -29.54 -24.61
CA SER A 379 -26.18 -30.92 -25.15
C SER A 379 -25.21 -31.87 -24.46
N THR A 380 -24.06 -31.38 -24.01
CA THR A 380 -22.99 -32.21 -23.45
C THR A 380 -22.82 -32.06 -21.93
N GLY A 381 -23.32 -30.98 -21.35
CA GLY A 381 -23.01 -30.55 -20.00
C GLY A 381 -21.58 -30.06 -19.80
N PHE A 382 -20.72 -30.03 -20.84
CA PHE A 382 -19.35 -29.52 -20.77
C PHE A 382 -19.24 -28.11 -21.29
N ASP A 383 -18.31 -27.36 -20.73
CA ASP A 383 -17.80 -26.11 -21.29
C ASP A 383 -16.27 -25.99 -21.19
N PHE A 384 -15.69 -25.35 -22.17
CA PHE A 384 -14.25 -25.14 -22.29
C PHE A 384 -13.94 -23.68 -22.53
N LEU A 385 -13.05 -23.12 -21.71
CA LEU A 385 -12.54 -21.78 -21.84
C LEU A 385 -11.02 -21.83 -21.86
N ALA A 386 -10.40 -21.13 -22.79
CA ALA A 386 -8.95 -20.94 -22.81
C ALA A 386 -8.61 -19.45 -22.86
N GLY A 387 -7.45 -19.09 -22.32
CA GLY A 387 -6.97 -17.73 -22.36
C GLY A 387 -5.46 -17.64 -22.26
N PHE A 388 -4.95 -16.47 -22.64
CA PHE A 388 -3.54 -16.12 -22.53
C PHE A 388 -3.40 -14.66 -22.10
N ASP A 389 -2.25 -14.33 -21.52
CA ASP A 389 -1.85 -12.96 -21.26
C ASP A 389 -0.32 -12.80 -21.36
N HIS A 390 0.08 -11.59 -21.71
CA HIS A 390 1.47 -11.16 -21.68
C HIS A 390 1.54 -9.73 -21.14
N ARG A 391 2.53 -9.47 -20.25
CA ARG A 391 2.75 -8.18 -19.62
C ARG A 391 4.23 -7.88 -19.59
N ASP A 392 4.60 -6.69 -20.06
CA ASP A 392 5.93 -6.12 -19.91
C ASP A 392 5.87 -4.86 -19.05
N TYR A 393 6.69 -4.82 -18.01
CA TYR A 393 7.07 -3.57 -17.37
C TYR A 393 8.33 -3.06 -18.08
N ILE A 394 8.26 -1.84 -18.59
CA ILE A 394 9.37 -1.11 -19.20
C ILE A 394 9.86 -0.13 -18.15
N ILE A 395 11.04 -0.42 -17.59
CA ILE A 395 11.62 0.31 -16.46
C ILE A 395 12.66 1.26 -17.01
N ASP A 396 12.49 2.54 -16.71
CA ASP A 396 13.42 3.60 -17.06
C ASP A 396 14.32 3.92 -15.85
N PRO A 397 15.62 3.48 -15.85
CA PRO A 397 16.50 3.68 -14.71
C PRO A 397 16.77 5.16 -14.47
N ASP A 398 16.30 5.66 -13.34
CA ASP A 398 16.51 7.05 -12.91
C ASP A 398 17.85 7.26 -12.16
N GLY A 399 18.60 6.17 -11.92
CA GLY A 399 19.88 6.17 -11.21
C GLY A 399 19.77 6.22 -9.68
N ASN A 400 18.58 6.38 -9.13
CA ASN A 400 18.31 6.42 -7.68
C ASN A 400 17.28 5.36 -7.26
N TYR A 401 16.05 5.44 -7.75
CA TYR A 401 14.98 4.50 -7.40
C TYR A 401 15.17 3.15 -8.08
N PHE A 402 15.50 3.18 -9.37
CA PHE A 402 15.92 2.04 -10.16
C PHE A 402 17.28 2.29 -10.84
N VAL A 403 18.07 1.22 -10.92
CA VAL A 403 19.30 1.19 -11.71
C VAL A 403 19.23 0.04 -12.70
N ASN A 404 19.87 0.17 -13.87
CA ASN A 404 19.94 -0.95 -14.80
C ASN A 404 20.72 -2.12 -14.13
N PRO A 405 20.13 -3.32 -14.05
CA PRO A 405 20.79 -4.48 -13.44
C PRO A 405 22.08 -4.89 -14.18
N ASN A 406 22.26 -4.46 -15.43
CA ASN A 406 23.52 -4.57 -16.14
C ASN A 406 24.23 -3.19 -16.17
N PRO A 407 25.25 -2.96 -15.32
CA PRO A 407 25.94 -1.67 -15.24
C PRO A 407 26.55 -1.18 -16.55
N ALA A 408 26.91 -2.09 -17.48
CA ALA A 408 27.46 -1.74 -18.79
C ALA A 408 26.43 -1.04 -19.70
N LYS A 409 25.13 -1.14 -19.39
CA LYS A 409 24.05 -0.47 -20.13
C LYS A 409 23.71 0.93 -19.58
N GLY A 410 24.33 1.35 -18.49
CA GLY A 410 24.06 2.65 -17.86
C GLY A 410 22.57 2.82 -17.55
N ASN A 411 21.99 3.93 -18.01
CA ASN A 411 20.58 4.24 -17.81
C ASN A 411 19.65 3.77 -18.95
N ALA A 412 20.08 2.82 -19.80
CA ALA A 412 19.19 2.27 -20.82
C ALA A 412 18.00 1.55 -20.15
N ALA A 413 16.81 1.76 -20.70
CA ALA A 413 15.61 1.08 -20.23
C ALA A 413 15.74 -0.45 -20.35
N PHE A 414 15.10 -1.17 -19.45
CA PHE A 414 15.06 -2.64 -19.45
C PHE A 414 13.63 -3.13 -19.17
N THR A 415 13.37 -4.40 -19.50
CA THR A 415 12.06 -5.00 -19.33
C THR A 415 12.02 -6.05 -18.24
N TYR A 416 10.81 -6.24 -17.69
CA TYR A 416 10.47 -7.32 -16.78
C TYR A 416 9.16 -7.95 -17.23
N GLY A 417 9.27 -9.03 -17.99
CA GLY A 417 8.18 -9.69 -18.71
C GLY A 417 7.53 -10.83 -17.93
N LYS A 418 6.23 -11.01 -18.12
CA LYS A 418 5.44 -12.13 -17.63
C LYS A 418 4.53 -12.63 -18.75
N THR A 419 4.49 -13.94 -18.97
CA THR A 419 3.59 -14.58 -19.94
C THR A 419 2.87 -15.74 -19.29
N GLY A 420 1.56 -15.84 -19.50
CA GLY A 420 0.76 -16.92 -18.97
C GLY A 420 -0.36 -17.36 -19.88
N GLY A 421 -0.96 -18.49 -19.57
CA GLY A 421 -2.13 -18.99 -20.25
C GLY A 421 -2.85 -20.03 -19.42
N PHE A 422 -4.14 -20.23 -19.67
CA PHE A 422 -4.95 -21.19 -18.94
C PHE A 422 -5.92 -21.95 -19.84
N LEU A 423 -6.27 -23.14 -19.35
CA LEU A 423 -7.38 -23.95 -19.86
C LEU A 423 -8.32 -24.27 -18.70
N GLN A 424 -9.60 -24.05 -18.89
CA GLN A 424 -10.67 -24.38 -17.96
C GLN A 424 -11.65 -25.33 -18.58
N VAL A 425 -12.06 -26.32 -17.80
CA VAL A 425 -13.11 -27.28 -18.14
C VAL A 425 -14.19 -27.21 -17.07
N GLY A 426 -15.42 -27.03 -17.48
CA GLY A 426 -16.62 -27.09 -16.63
C GLY A 426 -17.47 -28.29 -17.00
N LYS A 427 -18.16 -28.89 -16.01
CA LYS A 427 -19.13 -29.97 -16.20
C LYS A 427 -20.33 -29.72 -15.30
N ASP A 428 -21.52 -29.71 -15.91
CA ASP A 428 -22.81 -29.68 -15.22
C ASP A 428 -23.28 -31.13 -15.02
N LEU A 429 -23.70 -31.46 -13.81
CA LEU A 429 -24.14 -32.77 -13.33
C LEU A 429 -25.44 -32.66 -12.53
N LEU A 430 -26.11 -33.79 -12.27
CA LEU A 430 -27.30 -33.84 -11.43
C LEU A 430 -28.40 -32.83 -11.86
N ASP A 431 -28.77 -32.89 -13.14
CA ASP A 431 -29.74 -31.96 -13.74
C ASP A 431 -29.40 -30.47 -13.51
N ASN A 432 -28.09 -30.12 -13.67
CA ASN A 432 -27.50 -28.80 -13.48
C ASN A 432 -27.48 -28.27 -12.03
N THR A 433 -27.81 -29.11 -11.03
CA THR A 433 -27.68 -28.70 -9.62
C THR A 433 -26.27 -28.78 -9.08
N LEU A 434 -25.37 -29.55 -9.72
CA LEU A 434 -23.95 -29.63 -9.38
C LEU A 434 -23.09 -29.20 -10.54
N ARG A 435 -22.28 -28.15 -10.37
CA ARG A 435 -21.29 -27.72 -11.30
C ARG A 435 -19.88 -27.97 -10.79
N LEU A 436 -19.09 -28.71 -11.55
CA LEU A 436 -17.65 -28.91 -11.31
C LEU A 436 -16.84 -28.07 -12.30
N THR A 437 -15.77 -27.46 -11.84
CA THR A 437 -14.86 -26.71 -12.71
C THR A 437 -13.42 -27.04 -12.35
N ALA A 438 -12.58 -27.33 -13.34
CA ALA A 438 -11.16 -27.49 -13.21
C ALA A 438 -10.45 -26.47 -14.12
N THR A 439 -9.45 -25.77 -13.60
CA THR A 439 -8.62 -24.83 -14.37
C THR A 439 -7.16 -25.16 -14.11
N LEU A 440 -6.36 -25.18 -15.17
CA LEU A 440 -4.91 -25.23 -15.08
C LEU A 440 -4.34 -24.02 -15.80
N ARG A 441 -3.57 -23.22 -15.08
CA ARG A 441 -2.83 -22.10 -15.60
C ARG A 441 -1.33 -22.37 -15.52
N ALA A 442 -0.59 -21.93 -16.53
CA ALA A 442 0.87 -21.96 -16.57
C ALA A 442 1.41 -20.53 -16.78
N ASP A 443 2.37 -20.13 -15.98
CA ASP A 443 2.96 -18.78 -16.00
C ASP A 443 4.48 -18.83 -15.98
N ARG A 444 5.12 -17.95 -16.74
CA ARG A 444 6.56 -17.74 -16.81
C ARG A 444 6.90 -16.26 -16.64
N ASN A 445 8.07 -16.00 -16.07
CA ASN A 445 8.66 -14.67 -15.97
C ASN A 445 10.11 -14.73 -16.46
N ASP A 446 10.69 -13.59 -16.85
CA ASP A 446 12.07 -13.50 -17.38
C ASP A 446 13.14 -14.08 -16.45
N TYR A 447 12.92 -14.00 -15.13
CA TYR A 447 13.87 -14.44 -14.10
C TYR A 447 13.50 -15.76 -13.42
N PHE A 448 12.29 -16.30 -13.69
CA PHE A 448 11.78 -17.48 -13.00
C PHE A 448 11.19 -18.49 -13.99
N ASN A 449 11.43 -19.77 -13.71
CA ASN A 449 10.92 -20.88 -14.51
C ASN A 449 9.39 -20.99 -14.45
N LEU A 450 8.84 -21.73 -15.40
CA LEU A 450 7.41 -22.03 -15.53
C LEU A 450 6.81 -22.51 -14.21
N LYS A 451 5.65 -21.96 -13.84
CA LYS A 451 4.86 -22.31 -12.66
C LYS A 451 3.44 -22.72 -13.08
N PHE A 452 2.89 -23.70 -12.39
CA PHE A 452 1.55 -24.20 -12.64
C PHE A 452 0.61 -23.87 -11.48
N ASN A 453 -0.58 -23.39 -11.80
CA ASN A 453 -1.62 -22.92 -10.87
C ASN A 453 -2.91 -23.69 -11.10
N PRO A 454 -3.10 -24.90 -10.52
CA PRO A 454 -4.36 -25.64 -10.60
C PRO A 454 -5.43 -25.00 -9.71
N ARG A 455 -6.69 -25.07 -10.17
CA ARG A 455 -7.88 -24.71 -9.42
C ARG A 455 -8.98 -25.72 -9.66
N PHE A 456 -9.68 -26.12 -8.59
CA PHE A 456 -10.86 -26.96 -8.62
C PHE A 456 -11.99 -26.29 -7.84
N THR A 457 -13.19 -26.27 -8.39
CA THR A 457 -14.37 -25.69 -7.76
C THR A 457 -15.55 -26.61 -7.96
N ALA A 458 -16.33 -26.82 -6.88
CA ALA A 458 -17.63 -27.44 -6.93
C ALA A 458 -18.67 -26.45 -6.39
N VAL A 459 -19.76 -26.28 -7.14
CA VAL A 459 -20.92 -25.49 -6.73
C VAL A 459 -22.13 -26.39 -6.78
N TYR A 460 -22.78 -26.55 -5.63
CA TYR A 460 -24.00 -27.32 -5.49
C TYR A 460 -25.18 -26.41 -5.17
N SER A 461 -26.18 -26.40 -6.06
CA SER A 461 -27.38 -25.56 -5.98
C SER A 461 -28.60 -26.47 -5.99
N PRO A 462 -28.99 -27.05 -4.81
CA PRO A 462 -30.14 -27.96 -4.74
C PRO A 462 -31.45 -27.30 -5.15
N ILE A 463 -31.55 -26.02 -4.92
CA ILE A 463 -32.60 -25.11 -5.40
C ILE A 463 -31.95 -23.80 -5.84
N GLU A 464 -32.65 -22.99 -6.64
CA GLU A 464 -32.12 -21.76 -7.24
C GLU A 464 -31.61 -20.76 -6.19
N GLU A 465 -32.27 -20.69 -5.04
CA GLU A 465 -31.97 -19.77 -3.96
C GLU A 465 -30.81 -20.19 -3.05
N GLN A 466 -30.32 -21.43 -3.15
CA GLN A 466 -29.28 -21.97 -2.27
C GLN A 466 -28.07 -22.46 -3.02
N ASN A 467 -26.92 -21.94 -2.64
CA ASN A 467 -25.65 -22.27 -3.27
C ASN A 467 -24.58 -22.63 -2.24
N PHE A 468 -24.05 -23.84 -2.31
CA PHE A 468 -22.91 -24.31 -1.56
C PHE A 468 -21.69 -24.32 -2.49
N ARG A 469 -20.58 -23.79 -2.05
CA ARG A 469 -19.34 -23.72 -2.82
C ARG A 469 -18.18 -24.31 -2.05
N VAL A 470 -17.39 -25.14 -2.71
CA VAL A 470 -16.09 -25.61 -2.22
C VAL A 470 -15.07 -25.33 -3.31
N SER A 471 -13.91 -24.80 -2.95
CA SER A 471 -12.82 -24.60 -3.89
C SER A 471 -11.46 -24.89 -3.28
N PHE A 472 -10.59 -25.44 -4.09
CA PHE A 472 -9.15 -25.53 -3.86
C PHE A 472 -8.42 -24.83 -5.01
N GLN A 473 -7.43 -24.03 -4.69
CA GLN A 473 -6.59 -23.42 -5.70
C GLN A 473 -5.17 -23.21 -5.22
N SER A 474 -4.23 -23.38 -6.14
CA SER A 474 -2.84 -23.02 -5.98
C SER A 474 -2.54 -21.78 -6.80
N GLY A 475 -1.65 -20.93 -6.34
CA GLY A 475 -1.25 -19.71 -7.04
C GLY A 475 0.18 -19.32 -6.74
N TYR A 476 0.88 -18.80 -7.76
CA TYR A 476 2.18 -18.16 -7.60
C TYR A 476 2.08 -16.67 -7.82
N ARG A 477 2.86 -15.90 -7.07
CA ARG A 477 3.10 -14.48 -7.29
C ARG A 477 4.59 -14.27 -7.55
N PHE A 478 4.92 -13.73 -8.72
CA PHE A 478 6.28 -13.24 -8.98
C PHE A 478 6.50 -11.93 -8.22
N PRO A 479 7.74 -11.65 -7.80
CA PRO A 479 8.06 -10.35 -7.22
C PRO A 479 7.57 -9.19 -8.10
N SER A 480 7.08 -8.12 -7.48
CA SER A 480 6.84 -6.85 -8.17
C SER A 480 8.16 -6.23 -8.64
N ILE A 481 8.10 -5.26 -9.55
CA ILE A 481 9.34 -4.61 -10.02
C ILE A 481 10.10 -3.95 -8.87
N PHE A 482 9.40 -3.38 -7.88
CA PHE A 482 10.04 -2.80 -6.70
C PHE A 482 10.71 -3.86 -5.81
N GLU A 483 10.06 -5.01 -5.60
CA GLU A 483 10.65 -6.14 -4.85
C GLU A 483 11.84 -6.75 -5.60
N ALA A 484 11.81 -6.72 -6.92
CA ALA A 484 12.86 -7.27 -7.78
C ALA A 484 14.06 -6.34 -7.97
N PHE A 485 13.81 -5.02 -8.19
CA PHE A 485 14.82 -4.09 -8.76
C PHE A 485 15.04 -2.81 -7.96
N SER A 486 14.39 -2.60 -6.80
CA SER A 486 14.62 -1.38 -6.00
C SER A 486 16.10 -1.17 -5.65
N ASN A 487 16.54 0.12 -5.63
CA ASN A 487 17.91 0.51 -5.31
C ASN A 487 17.96 1.84 -4.56
N VAL A 488 17.05 2.07 -3.63
CA VAL A 488 16.93 3.36 -2.92
C VAL A 488 17.74 3.39 -1.64
N ASN A 489 18.39 4.53 -1.37
CA ASN A 489 18.96 4.83 -0.06
C ASN A 489 18.03 5.80 0.70
N SER A 490 17.69 5.49 1.93
CA SER A 490 16.88 6.34 2.79
C SER A 490 17.35 6.18 4.23
N GLY A 491 17.77 7.27 4.83
CA GLY A 491 18.30 7.25 6.19
C GLY A 491 19.56 6.38 6.34
N GLY A 492 20.45 6.35 5.37
CA GLY A 492 21.68 5.56 5.38
C GLY A 492 21.44 4.04 5.38
N VAL A 493 20.23 3.58 5.02
CA VAL A 493 19.90 2.18 4.79
C VAL A 493 19.54 1.99 3.32
N LYS A 494 20.32 1.21 2.60
CA LYS A 494 20.08 0.92 1.18
C LYS A 494 19.07 -0.19 1.02
N ARG A 495 17.89 0.13 0.46
CA ARG A 495 16.90 -0.86 0.07
C ARG A 495 17.24 -1.40 -1.31
N ILE A 496 17.45 -2.71 -1.39
CA ILE A 496 17.86 -3.40 -2.62
C ILE A 496 16.84 -4.45 -2.99
N GLY A 497 16.57 -4.56 -4.30
CA GLY A 497 15.78 -5.66 -4.87
C GLY A 497 16.41 -7.02 -4.60
N GLY A 498 15.56 -8.03 -4.41
CA GLY A 498 15.98 -9.36 -3.98
C GLY A 498 16.56 -10.26 -5.09
N LEU A 499 16.54 -9.82 -6.36
CA LEU A 499 17.14 -10.58 -7.45
C LEU A 499 18.66 -10.62 -7.32
N ARG A 500 19.25 -11.80 -7.60
CA ARG A 500 20.67 -12.01 -7.49
C ARG A 500 21.50 -10.99 -8.29
N ILE A 501 21.00 -10.57 -9.44
CA ILE A 501 21.69 -9.60 -10.31
C ILE A 501 21.93 -8.23 -9.62
N LEU A 502 21.13 -7.87 -8.60
CA LEU A 502 21.29 -6.64 -7.81
C LEU A 502 21.93 -6.84 -6.45
N SER A 503 21.60 -7.93 -5.76
CA SER A 503 22.00 -8.18 -4.37
C SER A 503 23.15 -9.17 -4.20
N ASN A 504 23.82 -9.53 -5.29
CA ASN A 504 24.98 -10.42 -5.28
C ASN A 504 26.11 -9.87 -4.39
N GLY A 505 26.62 -10.71 -3.49
CA GLY A 505 27.63 -10.34 -2.51
C GLY A 505 27.08 -9.68 -1.24
N VAL A 506 25.86 -9.15 -1.24
CA VAL A 506 25.24 -8.55 -0.04
C VAL A 506 24.76 -9.64 0.91
N LEU A 507 23.96 -10.58 0.42
CA LEU A 507 23.40 -11.67 1.24
C LEU A 507 24.50 -12.55 1.84
N GLU A 508 25.54 -12.84 1.08
CA GLU A 508 26.64 -13.74 1.48
C GLU A 508 27.56 -13.13 2.55
N ASN A 509 27.70 -11.79 2.55
CA ASN A 509 28.69 -11.10 3.41
C ASN A 509 28.06 -10.33 4.57
N SER A 510 26.74 -10.41 4.73
CA SER A 510 26.01 -9.64 5.75
C SER A 510 25.76 -10.40 7.04
N TYR A 511 25.43 -9.63 8.07
CA TYR A 511 24.97 -10.07 9.39
C TYR A 511 23.58 -9.50 9.66
N LEU A 512 22.73 -10.23 10.36
CA LEU A 512 21.36 -9.82 10.68
C LEU A 512 21.35 -8.63 11.61
N LYS A 513 20.54 -7.60 11.28
CA LYS A 513 20.41 -6.38 12.08
C LYS A 513 20.06 -6.67 13.54
N SER A 514 19.13 -7.59 13.79
CA SER A 514 18.73 -7.96 15.16
C SER A 514 19.91 -8.43 16.01
N SER A 515 20.82 -9.20 15.43
CA SER A 515 22.04 -9.66 16.10
C SER A 515 23.06 -8.55 16.30
N ILE A 516 23.18 -7.64 15.32
CA ILE A 516 24.06 -6.47 15.42
C ILE A 516 23.55 -5.52 16.53
N ASP A 517 22.25 -5.28 16.60
CA ASP A 517 21.64 -4.43 17.63
C ASP A 517 21.88 -5.03 19.04
N ALA A 518 21.69 -6.34 19.21
CA ALA A 518 21.96 -7.04 20.46
C ALA A 518 23.44 -6.94 20.86
N PHE A 519 24.34 -7.16 19.91
CA PHE A 519 25.78 -7.02 20.08
C PHE A 519 26.18 -5.60 20.50
N GLN A 520 25.72 -4.56 19.78
CA GLN A 520 26.02 -3.17 20.11
C GLN A 520 25.45 -2.75 21.48
N ALA A 521 24.26 -3.25 21.83
CA ALA A 521 23.65 -3.02 23.14
C ALA A 521 24.49 -3.66 24.26
N ALA A 522 24.95 -4.89 24.09
CA ALA A 522 25.79 -5.59 25.04
C ALA A 522 27.16 -4.89 25.24
N VAL A 523 27.82 -4.51 24.14
CA VAL A 523 29.09 -3.73 24.18
C VAL A 523 28.92 -2.42 24.97
N LYS A 524 27.83 -1.68 24.69
CA LYS A 524 27.54 -0.43 25.40
C LYS A 524 27.22 -0.68 26.88
N ASN A 525 26.48 -1.73 27.21
CA ASN A 525 26.17 -2.09 28.59
C ASN A 525 27.44 -2.43 29.37
N ASP A 526 28.32 -3.24 28.84
CA ASP A 526 29.59 -3.62 29.46
C ASP A 526 30.47 -2.39 29.71
N PHE A 527 30.55 -1.46 28.75
CA PHE A 527 31.27 -0.20 28.96
C PHE A 527 30.65 0.64 30.09
N ASN A 528 29.34 0.82 30.10
CA ASN A 528 28.66 1.72 31.05
C ASN A 528 28.51 1.16 32.46
N THR A 529 28.35 -0.16 32.59
CA THR A 529 28.00 -0.78 33.88
C THR A 529 29.14 -1.60 34.52
N GLN A 530 30.03 -2.16 33.68
CA GLN A 530 31.14 -3.00 34.14
C GLN A 530 32.50 -2.31 34.02
N GLY A 531 32.57 -1.12 33.44
CA GLY A 531 33.83 -0.38 33.25
C GLY A 531 34.81 -1.05 32.28
N ILE A 532 34.32 -1.96 31.43
CA ILE A 532 35.17 -2.69 30.46
C ILE A 532 35.41 -1.75 29.26
N SER A 533 36.64 -1.68 28.74
CA SER A 533 36.92 -0.89 27.54
C SER A 533 36.11 -1.37 26.35
N THR A 534 35.74 -0.46 25.43
CA THR A 534 34.96 -0.82 24.24
C THR A 534 35.61 -1.95 23.42
N SER A 535 36.93 -1.96 23.27
CA SER A 535 37.65 -3.02 22.57
C SER A 535 37.57 -4.38 23.26
N ALA A 536 37.66 -4.42 24.58
CA ALA A 536 37.50 -5.66 25.36
C ALA A 536 36.04 -6.15 25.30
N ALA A 537 35.06 -5.28 25.41
CA ALA A 537 33.64 -5.60 25.28
C ALA A 537 33.28 -6.15 23.87
N ILE A 538 33.84 -5.59 22.80
CA ILE A 538 33.67 -6.11 21.44
C ILE A 538 34.17 -7.56 21.33
N VAL A 539 35.34 -7.85 21.89
CA VAL A 539 35.92 -9.22 21.87
C VAL A 539 35.04 -10.18 22.68
N LYS A 540 34.53 -9.75 23.82
CA LYS A 540 33.64 -10.53 24.69
C LYS A 540 32.32 -10.87 24.02
N GLU A 541 31.67 -9.89 23.38
CA GLU A 541 30.30 -9.99 22.91
C GLU A 541 30.17 -10.38 21.44
N LYS A 542 31.26 -10.52 20.67
CA LYS A 542 31.25 -10.85 19.23
C LYS A 542 30.48 -12.12 18.86
N GLY A 543 30.31 -13.05 19.82
CA GLY A 543 29.51 -14.26 19.64
C GLY A 543 28.01 -14.04 19.45
N LEU A 544 27.50 -12.83 19.74
CA LEU A 544 26.11 -12.44 19.48
C LEU A 544 25.84 -12.19 18.00
N LEU A 545 26.87 -11.97 17.18
CA LEU A 545 26.74 -11.68 15.76
C LEU A 545 26.31 -12.92 14.97
N VAL A 546 25.17 -12.84 14.29
CA VAL A 546 24.62 -13.91 13.46
C VAL A 546 24.76 -13.55 11.99
N LYS A 547 25.49 -14.37 11.24
CA LYS A 547 25.64 -14.22 9.80
C LYS A 547 24.28 -14.43 9.10
N ASN A 548 24.04 -13.69 8.01
CA ASN A 548 22.83 -13.85 7.21
C ASN A 548 22.68 -15.30 6.70
N TYR A 549 21.45 -15.79 6.70
CA TYR A 549 21.08 -17.14 6.24
C TYR A 549 19.91 -17.12 5.24
N TYR A 550 19.49 -15.92 4.78
CA TYR A 550 18.45 -15.77 3.77
C TYR A 550 19.02 -15.88 2.36
N ASP A 551 18.17 -16.36 1.46
CA ASP A 551 18.47 -16.53 0.04
C ASP A 551 17.94 -15.35 -0.81
N TYR A 552 18.30 -15.36 -2.11
CA TYR A 552 17.71 -14.49 -3.12
C TYR A 552 16.22 -14.73 -3.26
N ILE A 553 15.48 -13.68 -3.64
CA ILE A 553 14.03 -13.71 -3.76
C ILE A 553 13.54 -14.80 -4.75
N LYS A 554 12.50 -15.50 -4.35
CA LYS A 554 11.79 -16.53 -5.14
C LYS A 554 10.31 -16.16 -5.25
N PRO A 555 9.57 -16.68 -6.24
CA PRO A 555 8.13 -16.48 -6.31
C PRO A 555 7.43 -17.00 -5.06
N GLU A 556 6.51 -16.20 -4.51
CA GLU A 556 5.64 -16.58 -3.41
C GLU A 556 4.58 -17.56 -3.92
N HIS A 557 4.28 -18.59 -3.14
CA HIS A 557 3.32 -19.62 -3.47
C HIS A 557 2.21 -19.71 -2.43
N ILE A 558 0.96 -19.78 -2.86
CA ILE A 558 -0.21 -19.96 -1.99
C ILE A 558 -0.97 -21.24 -2.38
N ASN A 559 -1.39 -21.99 -1.37
CA ASN A 559 -2.46 -22.98 -1.47
C ASN A 559 -3.65 -22.48 -0.66
N SER A 560 -4.81 -22.35 -1.29
CA SER A 560 -6.04 -21.82 -0.71
C SER A 560 -7.15 -22.86 -0.76
N PHE A 561 -7.81 -23.06 0.36
CA PHE A 561 -9.03 -23.87 0.49
C PHE A 561 -10.17 -22.97 0.97
N GLU A 562 -11.34 -23.09 0.35
CA GLU A 562 -12.50 -22.25 0.66
C GLU A 562 -13.80 -23.05 0.67
N ILE A 563 -14.68 -22.70 1.62
CA ILE A 563 -16.08 -23.17 1.67
C ILE A 563 -16.97 -21.94 1.74
N GLY A 564 -18.02 -21.89 0.96
CA GLY A 564 -18.98 -20.80 0.98
C GLY A 564 -20.42 -21.31 0.91
N TYR A 565 -21.31 -20.55 1.52
CA TYR A 565 -22.76 -20.75 1.43
C TYR A 565 -23.44 -19.41 1.18
N LYS A 566 -24.35 -19.38 0.20
CA LYS A 566 -25.14 -18.21 -0.13
C LYS A 566 -26.56 -18.60 -0.38
N SER A 567 -27.49 -17.91 0.26
CA SER A 567 -28.91 -18.21 0.13
C SER A 567 -29.79 -16.99 0.21
N LEU A 568 -30.97 -17.12 -0.42
CA LEU A 568 -32.08 -16.20 -0.33
C LEU A 568 -33.22 -16.88 0.44
N PHE A 569 -33.78 -16.19 1.41
CA PHE A 569 -34.89 -16.64 2.24
C PHE A 569 -36.01 -15.59 2.24
N LEU A 570 -37.18 -15.94 2.78
CA LEU A 570 -38.33 -15.04 3.00
C LEU A 570 -38.71 -14.31 1.70
N ASP A 571 -39.02 -15.07 0.65
CA ASP A 571 -39.35 -14.54 -0.67
C ASP A 571 -38.32 -13.53 -1.18
N HIS A 572 -37.03 -13.90 -1.08
CA HIS A 572 -35.84 -13.10 -1.48
C HIS A 572 -35.59 -11.84 -0.65
N ASN A 573 -36.35 -11.62 0.44
CA ASN A 573 -36.14 -10.46 1.31
C ASN A 573 -34.94 -10.61 2.25
N LEU A 574 -34.51 -11.82 2.55
CA LEU A 574 -33.38 -12.10 3.41
C LEU A 574 -32.27 -12.81 2.60
N LYS A 575 -31.13 -12.15 2.43
CA LYS A 575 -29.91 -12.72 1.86
C LYS A 575 -28.92 -13.04 2.96
N VAL A 576 -28.38 -14.26 2.95
CA VAL A 576 -27.31 -14.73 3.83
C VAL A 576 -26.12 -15.14 2.98
N ASP A 577 -24.92 -14.75 3.41
CA ASP A 577 -23.65 -15.07 2.75
C ASP A 577 -22.63 -15.48 3.81
N LEU A 578 -22.07 -16.67 3.69
CA LEU A 578 -21.08 -17.24 4.60
C LEU A 578 -19.89 -17.70 3.80
N ASP A 579 -18.69 -17.37 4.24
CA ASP A 579 -17.47 -17.95 3.72
C ASP A 579 -16.48 -18.29 4.82
N PHE A 580 -15.70 -19.31 4.57
CA PHE A 580 -14.53 -19.69 5.36
C PHE A 580 -13.38 -20.00 4.42
N TYR A 581 -12.16 -19.59 4.80
CA TYR A 581 -10.96 -19.83 4.02
C TYR A 581 -9.77 -20.24 4.89
N TYR A 582 -8.88 -21.02 4.28
CA TYR A 582 -7.60 -21.42 4.85
C TYR A 582 -6.52 -21.34 3.78
N ASN A 583 -5.54 -20.48 3.99
CA ASN A 583 -4.42 -20.21 3.08
C ASN A 583 -3.12 -20.65 3.72
N LYS A 584 -2.29 -21.37 2.94
CA LYS A 584 -0.92 -21.71 3.29
C LYS A 584 0.01 -21.04 2.29
N TYR A 585 0.95 -20.23 2.78
CA TYR A 585 1.97 -19.56 1.99
C TYR A 585 3.32 -20.23 2.20
N ASP A 586 3.99 -20.58 1.10
CA ASP A 586 5.37 -21.01 1.06
C ASP A 586 6.20 -19.95 0.32
N ASN A 587 7.47 -19.73 0.70
CA ASN A 587 8.31 -18.66 0.16
C ASN A 587 7.64 -17.27 0.28
N PHE A 588 7.01 -16.97 1.40
CA PHE A 588 6.36 -15.68 1.63
C PHE A 588 7.37 -14.54 1.44
N ILE A 589 7.09 -13.58 0.53
CA ILE A 589 7.99 -12.47 0.23
C ILE A 589 7.90 -11.42 1.35
N ALA A 590 9.06 -11.10 1.92
CA ALA A 590 9.24 -10.14 3.00
C ALA A 590 10.60 -9.44 2.89
N GLN A 591 10.89 -8.51 3.79
CA GLN A 591 12.15 -7.79 3.85
C GLN A 591 12.94 -8.18 5.10
N VAL A 592 14.26 -8.20 4.99
CA VAL A 592 15.16 -8.38 6.10
C VAL A 592 16.18 -7.24 6.13
N GLU A 593 16.47 -6.73 7.34
CA GLU A 593 17.54 -5.77 7.56
C GLU A 593 18.84 -6.49 7.94
N MET A 594 19.94 -6.04 7.33
CA MET A 594 21.25 -6.61 7.51
C MET A 594 22.36 -5.58 7.27
N SER A 595 23.56 -5.86 7.73
CA SER A 595 24.73 -5.02 7.40
C SER A 595 25.91 -5.87 6.97
N THR A 596 26.68 -5.34 6.01
CA THR A 596 28.00 -5.87 5.66
C THR A 596 29.07 -5.04 6.34
N PRO A 597 30.05 -5.67 6.99
CA PRO A 597 31.22 -4.94 7.52
C PRO A 597 32.08 -4.46 6.34
N ASN A 598 32.55 -3.21 6.39
CA ASN A 598 33.41 -2.66 5.35
C ASN A 598 34.86 -3.18 5.53
N THR A 599 35.03 -4.49 5.49
CA THR A 599 36.31 -5.19 5.61
C THR A 599 36.24 -6.61 5.06
N SER A 600 37.33 -7.11 4.53
CA SER A 600 37.54 -8.52 4.21
C SER A 600 38.28 -9.30 5.30
N ASN A 601 38.81 -8.59 6.34
CA ASN A 601 39.53 -9.22 7.44
C ASN A 601 38.54 -9.73 8.50
N PRO A 602 38.46 -11.06 8.76
CA PRO A 602 37.56 -11.65 9.74
C PRO A 602 37.74 -11.10 11.17
N ASP A 603 38.96 -10.76 11.58
CA ASP A 603 39.27 -10.23 12.90
C ASP A 603 38.74 -8.80 13.12
N SER A 604 38.49 -8.09 12.06
CA SER A 604 37.96 -6.72 12.10
C SER A 604 36.44 -6.66 12.00
N VAL A 605 35.74 -7.76 11.71
CA VAL A 605 34.28 -7.79 11.49
C VAL A 605 33.53 -7.19 12.65
N ALA A 606 33.73 -7.66 13.89
CA ALA A 606 33.03 -7.18 15.06
C ALA A 606 33.29 -5.68 15.34
N ILE A 607 34.51 -5.22 15.12
CA ILE A 607 34.90 -3.80 15.23
C ILE A 607 34.09 -2.96 14.25
N ARG A 608 34.01 -3.40 12.98
CA ARG A 608 33.26 -2.70 11.92
C ARG A 608 31.76 -2.68 12.19
N LEU A 609 31.20 -3.78 12.65
CA LEU A 609 29.78 -3.88 12.97
C LEU A 609 29.39 -3.14 14.27
N ASN A 610 30.35 -2.80 15.13
CA ASN A 610 30.09 -1.94 16.28
C ASN A 610 29.95 -0.45 15.92
N ASP A 611 30.47 -0.01 14.78
CA ASP A 611 30.40 1.37 14.31
C ASP A 611 29.57 1.47 13.01
N LYS A 612 28.52 2.28 13.03
CA LYS A 612 27.64 2.48 11.87
C LYS A 612 28.35 3.07 10.65
N ASN A 613 29.44 3.82 10.84
CA ASN A 613 30.19 4.43 9.74
C ASN A 613 31.13 3.43 9.07
N LEU A 614 31.39 2.28 9.69
CA LEU A 614 32.31 1.24 9.23
C LEU A 614 31.59 0.02 8.65
N GLN A 615 30.28 0.14 8.39
CA GLN A 615 29.45 -0.89 7.81
C GLN A 615 28.50 -0.31 6.77
N SER A 616 28.07 -1.13 5.82
CA SER A 616 27.03 -0.78 4.87
C SER A 616 25.74 -1.49 5.26
N ARG A 617 24.68 -0.72 5.48
CA ARG A 617 23.38 -1.21 5.94
C ARG A 617 22.44 -1.42 4.77
N TYR A 618 21.73 -2.54 4.79
CA TYR A 618 20.83 -2.95 3.73
C TYR A 618 19.48 -3.39 4.27
N ARG A 619 18.45 -3.17 3.46
CA ARG A 619 17.14 -3.78 3.58
C ARG A 619 16.84 -4.50 2.28
N VAL A 620 16.85 -5.84 2.32
CA VAL A 620 16.82 -6.69 1.13
C VAL A 620 15.51 -7.44 1.07
N TRP A 621 14.92 -7.51 -0.12
CA TRP A 621 13.77 -8.37 -0.38
C TRP A 621 14.21 -9.83 -0.49
N THR A 622 13.53 -10.70 0.25
CA THR A 622 13.81 -12.13 0.33
C THR A 622 12.53 -12.92 0.61
N ASN A 623 12.65 -14.18 0.96
CA ASN A 623 11.52 -15.01 1.34
C ASN A 623 11.66 -15.48 2.79
N SER A 624 10.54 -15.53 3.50
CA SER A 624 10.47 -16.20 4.80
C SER A 624 10.80 -17.68 4.66
N ARG A 625 11.55 -18.21 5.60
CA ARG A 625 11.82 -19.65 5.75
C ARG A 625 10.69 -20.36 6.51
N SER A 626 9.85 -19.58 7.19
CA SER A 626 8.66 -20.07 7.86
C SER A 626 7.52 -20.25 6.87
N THR A 627 6.70 -21.28 7.09
CA THR A 627 5.38 -21.38 6.49
C THR A 627 4.46 -20.37 7.16
N VAL A 628 3.73 -19.59 6.36
CA VAL A 628 2.77 -18.60 6.82
C VAL A 628 1.35 -19.13 6.54
N TYR A 629 0.50 -19.11 7.55
CA TYR A 629 -0.91 -19.48 7.44
C TYR A 629 -1.78 -18.24 7.65
N ASN A 630 -2.80 -18.10 6.81
CA ASN A 630 -3.84 -17.07 6.95
C ASN A 630 -5.19 -17.74 6.82
N TYR A 631 -6.01 -17.62 7.85
CA TYR A 631 -7.34 -18.22 7.86
C TYR A 631 -8.36 -17.28 8.48
N GLY A 632 -9.62 -17.51 8.10
CA GLY A 632 -10.71 -16.68 8.58
C GLY A 632 -12.03 -17.05 7.92
N GLY A 633 -12.99 -16.18 8.10
CA GLY A 633 -14.31 -16.31 7.50
C GLY A 633 -15.10 -15.02 7.62
N SER A 634 -16.18 -14.95 6.87
CA SER A 634 -17.12 -13.85 6.96
C SER A 634 -18.57 -14.34 7.01
N PHE A 635 -19.38 -13.55 7.68
CA PHE A 635 -20.82 -13.64 7.71
C PHE A 635 -21.41 -12.34 7.20
N GLY A 636 -22.27 -12.41 6.19
CA GLY A 636 -23.00 -11.29 5.63
C GLY A 636 -24.51 -11.54 5.66
N LEU A 637 -25.28 -10.51 6.00
CA LEU A 637 -26.72 -10.55 6.04
C LEU A 637 -27.28 -9.27 5.43
N THR A 638 -28.29 -9.40 4.57
CA THR A 638 -29.07 -8.25 4.05
C THR A 638 -30.53 -8.60 4.17
N TYR A 639 -31.30 -7.74 4.84
CA TYR A 639 -32.74 -7.93 5.04
C TYR A 639 -33.52 -6.70 4.59
N ARG A 640 -34.46 -6.90 3.66
CA ARG A 640 -35.41 -5.89 3.22
C ARG A 640 -36.67 -5.93 4.10
N LEU A 641 -36.95 -4.80 4.74
CA LEU A 641 -38.11 -4.61 5.65
C LEU A 641 -39.16 -3.75 4.95
N PHE A 642 -40.37 -4.24 4.85
CA PHE A 642 -41.53 -3.53 4.30
C PHE A 642 -41.27 -2.93 2.89
N ASN A 643 -40.37 -3.51 2.08
CA ASN A 643 -39.95 -3.03 0.76
C ASN A 643 -39.38 -1.60 0.73
N GLN A 644 -39.20 -0.95 1.88
CA GLN A 644 -38.72 0.44 2.00
C GLN A 644 -37.38 0.55 2.70
N PHE A 645 -37.10 -0.33 3.65
CA PHE A 645 -35.91 -0.28 4.45
C PHE A 645 -35.00 -1.48 4.15
N THR A 646 -33.70 -1.24 4.22
CA THR A 646 -32.70 -2.29 4.13
C THR A 646 -31.85 -2.26 5.40
N PHE A 647 -31.82 -3.37 6.10
CA PHE A 647 -30.83 -3.67 7.11
C PHE A 647 -29.73 -4.53 6.49
N ALA A 648 -28.48 -4.13 6.57
CA ALA A 648 -27.35 -4.93 6.11
C ALA A 648 -26.26 -4.96 7.17
N GLY A 649 -25.63 -6.12 7.33
CA GLY A 649 -24.53 -6.29 8.25
C GLY A 649 -23.55 -7.33 7.76
N ASN A 650 -22.30 -7.17 8.13
CA ASN A 650 -21.28 -8.20 7.98
C ASN A 650 -20.29 -8.18 9.14
N ALA A 651 -19.75 -9.36 9.42
CA ALA A 651 -18.66 -9.56 10.35
C ALA A 651 -17.61 -10.44 9.68
N SER A 652 -16.35 -10.04 9.75
CA SER A 652 -15.24 -10.79 9.18
C SER A 652 -14.18 -11.04 10.24
N TYR A 653 -13.65 -12.25 10.24
CA TYR A 653 -12.51 -12.68 11.05
C TYR A 653 -11.33 -13.04 10.15
N ALA A 654 -10.14 -12.57 10.49
CA ALA A 654 -8.90 -12.91 9.79
C ALA A 654 -7.76 -13.07 10.79
N LYS A 655 -6.97 -14.13 10.64
CA LYS A 655 -5.80 -14.38 11.48
C LYS A 655 -4.62 -14.86 10.64
N LEU A 656 -3.43 -14.32 10.94
CA LEU A 656 -2.17 -14.81 10.42
C LEU A 656 -1.45 -15.60 11.53
N GLN A 657 -0.82 -16.69 11.14
CA GLN A 657 0.02 -17.52 12.00
C GLN A 657 1.29 -17.94 11.25
N ARG A 658 2.43 -17.84 11.89
CA ARG A 658 3.73 -18.28 11.36
C ARG A 658 4.26 -19.43 12.20
N THR A 659 4.99 -20.35 11.57
CA THR A 659 5.65 -21.46 12.29
C THR A 659 6.86 -20.99 13.10
N ASP A 660 7.51 -19.89 12.68
CA ASP A 660 8.58 -19.22 13.41
C ASP A 660 8.36 -17.70 13.36
N ASN A 661 8.21 -17.06 14.50
CA ASN A 661 8.00 -15.62 14.63
C ASN A 661 9.30 -14.84 14.88
N ASN A 662 10.44 -15.54 15.03
CA ASN A 662 11.72 -14.92 15.40
C ASN A 662 12.68 -14.81 14.20
N ASP A 663 12.21 -14.95 12.99
CA ASP A 663 13.04 -14.88 11.79
C ASP A 663 13.45 -13.42 11.40
N GLY A 664 12.99 -12.41 12.14
CA GLY A 664 13.31 -11.00 11.90
C GLY A 664 12.64 -10.38 10.65
N LEU A 665 11.73 -11.10 10.01
CA LEU A 665 10.99 -10.61 8.85
C LEU A 665 9.68 -9.94 9.24
N GLU A 666 9.35 -8.87 8.55
CA GLU A 666 8.03 -8.22 8.62
C GLU A 666 7.04 -8.97 7.71
N ASP A 667 5.92 -9.45 8.27
CA ASP A 667 4.88 -10.11 7.48
C ASP A 667 3.92 -9.12 6.81
N GLY A 668 3.81 -7.90 7.35
CA GLY A 668 2.96 -6.85 6.81
C GLY A 668 1.46 -7.21 6.80
N PHE A 669 1.01 -8.09 7.68
CA PHE A 669 -0.40 -8.50 7.75
C PHE A 669 -1.32 -7.32 8.09
N ASN A 670 -0.95 -6.50 9.08
CA ASN A 670 -1.54 -5.19 9.43
C ASN A 670 -3.07 -5.18 9.41
N THR A 671 -3.70 -6.24 9.89
CA THR A 671 -5.14 -6.44 9.76
C THR A 671 -5.76 -6.75 11.12
N PRO A 672 -6.85 -6.06 11.49
CA PRO A 672 -7.62 -6.41 12.69
C PRO A 672 -8.20 -7.81 12.56
N GLN A 673 -8.24 -8.55 13.67
CA GLN A 673 -8.83 -9.89 13.68
C GLN A 673 -10.33 -9.84 13.40
N TRP A 674 -11.03 -8.84 13.91
CA TRP A 674 -12.46 -8.65 13.70
C TRP A 674 -12.74 -7.30 13.05
N ILE A 675 -13.54 -7.33 11.98
CA ILE A 675 -14.14 -6.16 11.34
C ILE A 675 -15.64 -6.41 11.25
N THR A 676 -16.43 -5.45 11.72
CA THR A 676 -17.90 -5.52 11.69
C THR A 676 -18.45 -4.24 11.07
N ASN A 677 -19.39 -4.38 10.15
CA ASN A 677 -20.13 -3.27 9.57
C ASN A 677 -21.61 -3.57 9.68
N VAL A 678 -22.40 -2.58 10.09
CA VAL A 678 -23.86 -2.65 10.16
C VAL A 678 -24.42 -1.38 9.54
N SER A 679 -25.42 -1.50 8.69
CA SER A 679 -26.10 -0.35 8.10
C SER A 679 -27.61 -0.53 8.10
N PHE A 680 -28.31 0.59 8.24
CA PHE A 680 -29.75 0.66 8.14
C PHE A 680 -30.11 1.91 7.34
N GLY A 681 -30.97 1.76 6.35
CA GLY A 681 -31.40 2.86 5.52
C GLY A 681 -32.54 2.50 4.58
N GLY A 682 -32.93 3.46 3.78
CA GLY A 682 -33.93 3.28 2.75
C GLY A 682 -34.00 4.47 1.81
N ASP A 683 -34.35 4.17 0.57
CA ASP A 683 -34.65 5.20 -0.45
C ASP A 683 -36.17 5.40 -0.50
N HIS A 684 -36.58 6.67 -0.72
CA HIS A 684 -37.99 7.04 -0.82
C HIS A 684 -38.83 6.62 0.39
N VAL A 685 -38.26 6.67 1.60
CA VAL A 685 -38.92 6.31 2.85
C VAL A 685 -40.17 7.18 3.11
N TYR A 686 -40.07 8.46 2.78
CA TYR A 686 -41.18 9.38 2.77
C TYR A 686 -41.04 10.33 1.57
N LYS A 687 -41.93 10.22 0.57
CA LYS A 687 -41.82 10.98 -0.70
C LYS A 687 -40.46 10.76 -1.35
N SER A 688 -39.70 11.84 -1.51
CA SER A 688 -38.33 11.83 -2.13
C SER A 688 -37.20 11.75 -1.09
N PHE A 689 -37.54 11.49 0.19
CA PHE A 689 -36.56 11.43 1.28
C PHE A 689 -35.99 10.02 1.44
N GLY A 690 -34.70 9.91 1.52
CA GLY A 690 -33.98 8.69 1.86
C GLY A 690 -32.89 8.96 2.89
N PHE A 691 -32.42 7.92 3.56
CA PHE A 691 -31.32 8.00 4.52
C PHE A 691 -30.52 6.70 4.59
N ASN A 692 -29.31 6.79 5.10
CA ASN A 692 -28.49 5.65 5.47
C ASN A 692 -27.67 5.99 6.72
N VAL A 693 -27.68 5.12 7.71
CA VAL A 693 -26.81 5.13 8.88
C VAL A 693 -25.97 3.88 8.84
N SER A 694 -24.66 3.99 9.00
CA SER A 694 -23.78 2.83 9.10
C SER A 694 -22.84 2.94 10.29
N TYR A 695 -22.61 1.83 10.97
CA TYR A 695 -21.63 1.67 12.02
C TYR A 695 -20.55 0.69 11.56
N LYS A 696 -19.31 1.10 11.68
CA LYS A 696 -18.13 0.27 11.38
C LYS A 696 -17.30 0.13 12.64
N HIS A 697 -16.86 -1.08 12.92
CA HIS A 697 -15.98 -1.37 14.04
C HIS A 697 -14.84 -2.29 13.60
N GLN A 698 -13.65 -2.04 14.14
CA GLN A 698 -12.51 -2.95 14.04
C GLN A 698 -11.86 -3.18 15.40
N SER A 699 -11.40 -4.41 15.64
CA SER A 699 -10.61 -4.74 16.82
C SER A 699 -9.19 -4.12 16.73
N SER A 700 -8.49 -4.05 17.87
CA SER A 700 -7.07 -3.70 17.88
C SER A 700 -6.24 -4.75 17.13
N TYR A 701 -5.12 -4.32 16.56
CA TYR A 701 -4.19 -5.22 15.88
C TYR A 701 -2.76 -4.71 15.97
N TYR A 702 -1.79 -5.62 15.85
CA TYR A 702 -0.39 -5.26 15.76
C TYR A 702 -0.05 -4.84 14.32
N SER A 703 0.48 -3.64 14.15
CA SER A 703 0.89 -3.06 12.87
C SER A 703 2.41 -3.08 12.77
N GLN A 704 2.91 -3.57 11.65
CA GLN A 704 4.32 -3.54 11.28
C GLN A 704 4.48 -2.67 10.05
N THR A 705 5.22 -1.59 10.18
CA THR A 705 5.53 -0.70 9.07
C THR A 705 7.00 -0.33 9.08
N PHE A 706 7.48 0.21 7.97
CA PHE A 706 8.85 0.70 7.87
C PHE A 706 9.18 1.79 8.92
N LEU A 707 8.18 2.61 9.27
CA LEU A 707 8.38 3.72 10.22
C LEU A 707 8.27 3.26 11.66
N VAL A 708 7.26 2.45 11.98
CA VAL A 708 6.92 2.12 13.36
C VAL A 708 6.20 0.77 13.45
N ASN A 709 6.52 0.02 14.50
CA ASN A 709 5.81 -1.20 14.88
C ASN A 709 5.07 -0.97 16.20
N GLY A 710 3.85 -1.47 16.33
CA GLY A 710 3.06 -1.31 17.55
C GLY A 710 1.60 -1.69 17.38
N THR A 711 0.77 -1.33 18.34
CA THR A 711 -0.64 -1.67 18.35
C THR A 711 -1.51 -0.50 17.90
N VAL A 712 -2.25 -0.68 16.82
CA VAL A 712 -3.39 0.16 16.46
C VAL A 712 -4.55 -0.18 17.40
N LYS A 713 -5.10 0.80 18.11
CA LYS A 713 -6.23 0.61 19.03
C LYS A 713 -7.50 0.26 18.26
N ALA A 714 -8.41 -0.47 18.90
CA ALA A 714 -9.75 -0.67 18.38
C ALA A 714 -10.49 0.66 18.26
N TYR A 715 -11.29 0.80 17.19
CA TYR A 715 -12.17 1.96 17.03
C TYR A 715 -13.47 1.61 16.34
N GLY A 716 -14.46 2.49 16.48
CA GLY A 716 -15.73 2.40 15.77
C GLY A 716 -16.20 3.78 15.30
N ASN A 717 -16.78 3.80 14.10
CA ASN A 717 -17.26 5.02 13.44
C ASN A 717 -18.72 4.88 13.03
N VAL A 718 -19.45 5.97 13.17
CA VAL A 718 -20.82 6.11 12.64
C VAL A 718 -20.76 7.03 11.42
N ASP A 719 -21.25 6.56 10.28
CA ASP A 719 -21.48 7.38 9.10
C ASP A 719 -22.99 7.62 8.93
N LEU A 720 -23.37 8.83 8.54
CA LEU A 720 -24.76 9.21 8.29
C LEU A 720 -24.87 9.89 6.92
N GLN A 721 -25.92 9.57 6.18
CA GLN A 721 -26.26 10.25 4.96
C GLN A 721 -27.77 10.39 4.86
N VAL A 722 -28.21 11.55 4.43
CA VAL A 722 -29.60 11.86 4.08
C VAL A 722 -29.63 12.37 2.65
N ASN A 723 -30.57 11.90 1.86
CA ASN A 723 -30.77 12.33 0.47
C ASN A 723 -32.21 12.77 0.24
N TYR A 724 -32.38 13.77 -0.61
CA TYR A 724 -33.65 14.33 -0.98
C TYR A 724 -33.69 14.78 -2.45
N ASN A 725 -34.63 14.28 -3.23
CA ASN A 725 -34.84 14.75 -4.59
C ASN A 725 -35.67 16.05 -4.57
N LEU A 726 -35.00 17.17 -4.74
CA LEU A 726 -35.63 18.50 -4.81
C LEU A 726 -36.62 18.60 -5.97
N VAL A 727 -36.16 18.13 -7.14
CA VAL A 727 -36.96 17.88 -8.35
C VAL A 727 -36.42 16.59 -9.00
N LYS A 728 -37.07 16.10 -10.04
CA LYS A 728 -36.72 14.84 -10.71
C LYS A 728 -35.23 14.80 -11.15
N GLN A 729 -34.69 15.94 -11.56
CA GLN A 729 -33.31 16.07 -12.06
C GLN A 729 -32.28 16.46 -11.00
N LEU A 730 -32.73 16.92 -9.81
CA LEU A 730 -31.84 17.54 -8.81
C LEU A 730 -31.92 16.79 -7.48
N ASN A 731 -30.85 16.12 -7.11
CA ASN A 731 -30.69 15.41 -5.84
C ASN A 731 -29.76 16.20 -4.90
N LEU A 732 -30.21 16.43 -3.68
CA LEU A 732 -29.44 16.97 -2.57
C LEU A 732 -29.11 15.83 -1.61
N LYS A 733 -27.84 15.74 -1.20
CA LYS A 733 -27.35 14.78 -0.22
C LYS A 733 -26.54 15.52 0.85
N VAL A 734 -26.85 15.27 2.12
CA VAL A 734 -26.12 15.78 3.27
C VAL A 734 -25.62 14.60 4.08
N GLY A 735 -24.38 14.62 4.50
CA GLY A 735 -23.84 13.48 5.25
C GLY A 735 -22.57 13.80 6.03
N ALA A 736 -22.19 12.81 6.82
CA ALA A 736 -20.92 12.82 7.53
C ALA A 736 -20.32 11.42 7.50
N SER A 737 -19.03 11.37 7.22
CA SER A 737 -18.20 10.21 7.50
C SER A 737 -17.56 10.43 8.86
N ASN A 738 -17.65 9.45 9.78
CA ASN A 738 -17.26 9.60 11.18
C ASN A 738 -18.03 10.77 11.85
N LEU A 739 -19.34 10.64 11.89
CA LEU A 739 -20.28 11.67 12.39
C LEU A 739 -19.91 12.20 13.78
N LEU A 740 -19.40 11.34 14.66
CA LEU A 740 -19.05 11.68 16.03
C LEU A 740 -17.66 12.35 16.15
N ASN A 741 -16.96 12.49 15.02
CA ASN A 741 -15.63 13.10 14.95
C ASN A 741 -14.60 12.49 15.92
N ASN A 742 -14.66 11.19 16.14
CA ASN A 742 -13.67 10.49 16.95
C ASN A 742 -12.38 10.31 16.15
N TYR A 743 -11.31 11.00 16.55
CA TYR A 743 -10.02 10.86 15.89
C TYR A 743 -9.39 9.51 16.19
N TYR A 744 -8.93 8.82 15.14
CA TYR A 744 -8.35 7.48 15.25
C TYR A 744 -7.19 7.29 14.26
N TYR A 745 -6.26 6.39 14.59
CA TYR A 745 -5.26 5.91 13.65
C TYR A 745 -5.82 4.73 12.85
N SER A 746 -5.79 4.82 11.52
CA SER A 746 -6.10 3.69 10.65
C SER A 746 -4.90 2.73 10.50
N TYR A 747 -3.69 3.23 10.70
CA TYR A 747 -2.42 2.50 10.79
C TYR A 747 -1.41 3.37 11.55
N LEU A 748 -0.37 2.77 12.14
CA LEU A 748 0.65 3.51 12.85
C LEU A 748 1.59 4.26 11.90
N GLY A 749 2.06 5.42 12.34
CA GLY A 749 2.87 6.34 11.52
C GLY A 749 2.06 7.10 10.47
N GLY A 750 0.74 6.91 10.44
CA GLY A 750 -0.20 7.70 9.65
C GLY A 750 -0.79 8.86 10.44
N PRO A 751 -1.65 9.68 9.79
CA PRO A 751 -2.37 10.74 10.47
C PRO A 751 -3.51 10.21 11.34
N LEU A 752 -3.92 11.00 12.31
CA LEU A 752 -5.21 10.87 12.97
C LEU A 752 -6.32 11.29 11.98
N VAL A 753 -7.33 10.45 11.81
CA VAL A 753 -8.45 10.67 10.89
C VAL A 753 -9.69 11.05 11.70
N GLY A 754 -10.22 12.25 11.46
CA GLY A 754 -11.45 12.76 12.05
C GLY A 754 -12.66 12.66 11.13
N GLY A 755 -13.69 13.45 11.38
CA GLY A 755 -14.92 13.53 10.59
C GLY A 755 -14.79 14.36 9.32
N LEU A 756 -15.49 13.94 8.26
CA LEU A 756 -15.74 14.73 7.06
C LEU A 756 -17.25 14.98 6.94
N TYR A 757 -17.69 16.22 7.08
CA TYR A 757 -19.06 16.67 6.94
C TYR A 757 -19.25 17.28 5.56
N TYR A 758 -20.26 16.84 4.82
CA TYR A 758 -20.40 17.25 3.42
C TYR A 758 -21.85 17.43 2.96
N THR A 759 -21.99 18.25 1.95
CA THR A 759 -23.19 18.39 1.12
C THR A 759 -22.84 18.07 -0.32
N THR A 760 -23.70 17.32 -1.00
CA THR A 760 -23.54 16.99 -2.42
C THR A 760 -24.80 17.38 -3.18
N LEU A 761 -24.64 18.12 -4.25
CA LEU A 761 -25.69 18.47 -5.20
C LEU A 761 -25.43 17.76 -6.52
N THR A 762 -26.36 16.96 -6.98
CA THR A 762 -26.26 16.22 -8.25
C THR A 762 -27.39 16.63 -9.17
N TYR A 763 -27.05 17.11 -10.37
CA TYR A 763 -27.98 17.46 -11.43
C TYR A 763 -27.81 16.50 -12.60
N SER A 764 -28.91 15.89 -13.06
CA SER A 764 -28.91 14.90 -14.15
C SER A 764 -29.95 15.27 -15.21
N LEU A 765 -29.52 15.34 -16.50
CA LEU A 765 -30.33 15.59 -17.69
C LEU A 765 -30.51 14.30 -18.49
#